data_b0aec52b3cd011cfaf3d9d54401242b1
#
_entry.id   b0aec52b3cd011cfaf3d9d54401242b1
#
_cell.length_a   1.000
_cell.length_b   1.000
_cell.length_c   1.000
_cell.angle_alpha   90.00
_cell.angle_beta   90.00
_cell.angle_gamma   90.00
#
_symmetry.space_group_name_H-M   'P 1'
#
loop_
_entity.id
_entity.type
_entity.pdbx_description
1 polymer ?
#
loop_
_entity_poly.entity_id
_entity_poly.type
_entity_poly.pdbx_seq_one_letter_code
_entity_poly.pdbx_strand_id
1 'polypeptide(L)'
;METQVRTPQLVFMQPQRLSVPLFQRPYVWNRENQWEPLWGDVTRVAERLLKGQGAKHHPHFLGAVVLQQAQFPTGSMQERTIIDGQQRLTTLQLLLDALRGELGSVGAVKPALRIEALVRNADEFCEKLEDRFKVWPTNRDRPAYNEVMATASPASYSSLGNHNARLVAAHQFFAEEARSWLQVDGVERIAARAEAIEKTVRELLQLVVIDLAADENAQEIFETLNARGAQLTAADLIKNFIFQRLMESDADVETAYEKNWKEFETGFWETEISAGRIRYSRTSIYLNHWLIARTGEEILAREVFSRFKRYADEEAGVPMPALLEQLRVSAGVYRKFVEASTNADAAIDRLGLFAYRTSMLESEVFKPVVLLLLDPEEAVVPTPQLHKALDVLESWLVRRMLVRATTNAYNQVAAELVTEVRRSPRQNAGDTVEQFFRERAAASRYWPDDNELGRELSGLLAYTRLRRGRLRMVLEALEDNRRGWKGSVEGLGGQRVRRGKYAIEHVMPRKWQAHWPLTGGASEEAERERLIHTLGNLTLLTHRLNSKVSNGPWSSKREALQEHDVLKLNMDLSHGDSESWGEDSIRKRTEKLTEGVLEIWPVPQGHKSSFGMQTDRPRHKIEIADLIGAGMLEAGATLHVRRKKHNHRTATVLSDGRIDVDGVAYAKPSGAAAAISGKNENGWAFFSISSTGKRTLSDLWREYVDQTSIDVDEADMPDEEDDE
;
A
#
# COMPACT_ATOMS: atom_id res chain seq x y z
N MET A 1 8.46 36.14 13.82
CA MET A 1 8.03 34.90 14.53
C MET A 1 8.03 35.14 16.02
N GLU A 2 6.91 34.91 16.68
CA GLU A 2 6.74 35.05 18.13
C GLU A 2 6.27 33.72 18.73
N THR A 3 6.88 33.28 19.82
CA THR A 3 6.56 31.99 20.45
C THR A 3 6.10 32.23 21.88
N GLN A 4 4.88 31.79 22.20
CA GLN A 4 4.28 31.98 23.52
C GLN A 4 3.59 30.71 24.02
N VAL A 5 3.64 30.46 25.32
CA VAL A 5 2.82 29.43 25.95
C VAL A 5 1.45 30.04 26.26
N ARG A 6 0.40 29.46 25.68
CA ARG A 6 -0.99 29.94 25.85
C ARG A 6 -1.92 28.82 26.31
N THR A 7 -2.88 29.16 27.12
CA THR A 7 -3.99 28.26 27.50
C THR A 7 -5.08 28.29 26.40
N PRO A 8 -5.99 27.32 26.34
CA PRO A 8 -7.13 27.38 25.42
C PRO A 8 -7.94 28.65 25.56
N GLN A 9 -8.07 29.19 26.77
CA GLN A 9 -8.69 30.50 26.99
C GLN A 9 -7.97 31.60 26.20
N LEU A 10 -6.62 31.67 26.30
CA LEU A 10 -5.87 32.71 25.59
C LEU A 10 -5.87 32.50 24.07
N VAL A 11 -6.02 31.25 23.61
CA VAL A 11 -6.10 30.96 22.18
C VAL A 11 -7.45 31.30 21.58
N PHE A 12 -8.57 30.98 22.28
CA PHE A 12 -9.90 31.01 21.68
C PHE A 12 -10.84 32.15 22.18
N MET A 13 -10.49 32.88 23.26
CA MET A 13 -11.40 33.85 23.84
C MET A 13 -11.74 35.02 22.91
N GLN A 14 -10.78 35.48 22.14
CA GLN A 14 -10.98 36.61 21.23
C GLN A 14 -11.87 36.25 20.04
N PRO A 15 -12.67 37.21 19.51
CA PRO A 15 -13.36 37.02 18.24
C PRO A 15 -12.33 36.80 17.12
N GLN A 16 -12.28 35.58 16.60
CA GLN A 16 -11.34 35.21 15.53
C GLN A 16 -11.78 33.93 14.83
N ARG A 17 -11.25 33.72 13.64
CA ARG A 17 -11.36 32.47 12.89
C ARG A 17 -9.96 31.88 12.65
N LEU A 18 -9.75 30.68 13.11
CA LEU A 18 -8.57 29.88 12.82
C LEU A 18 -8.90 28.93 11.67
N SER A 19 -8.49 29.28 10.45
CA SER A 19 -8.85 28.54 9.24
C SER A 19 -7.80 27.50 8.91
N VAL A 20 -8.23 26.25 8.73
CA VAL A 20 -7.38 25.21 8.14
C VAL A 20 -7.39 25.40 6.62
N PRO A 21 -6.22 25.54 5.95
CA PRO A 21 -6.15 25.62 4.50
C PRO A 21 -6.88 24.45 3.82
N LEU A 22 -7.53 24.73 2.69
CA LEU A 22 -8.35 23.78 1.92
C LEU A 22 -7.58 22.51 1.56
N PHE A 23 -6.30 22.65 1.35
CA PHE A 23 -5.38 21.65 0.86
C PHE A 23 -4.70 20.84 1.97
N GLN A 24 -4.90 21.15 3.25
CA GLN A 24 -4.38 20.31 4.32
C GLN A 24 -5.16 18.98 4.43
N ARG A 25 -4.52 17.96 5.03
CA ARG A 25 -5.16 16.65 5.17
C ARG A 25 -6.42 16.71 6.03
N PRO A 26 -7.43 15.87 5.76
CA PRO A 26 -8.62 15.80 6.58
C PRO A 26 -8.30 15.31 8.01
N TYR A 27 -9.30 15.33 8.85
CA TYR A 27 -9.19 14.84 10.23
C TYR A 27 -8.94 13.33 10.27
N VAL A 28 -7.80 12.92 10.89
CA VAL A 28 -7.34 11.53 10.91
C VAL A 28 -7.15 10.94 12.31
N TRP A 29 -7.22 11.77 13.37
CA TRP A 29 -7.05 11.30 14.73
C TRP A 29 -8.12 10.26 15.10
N ASN A 30 -7.74 9.32 15.95
CA ASN A 30 -8.59 8.20 16.34
C ASN A 30 -8.64 8.02 17.88
N ARG A 31 -9.54 7.15 18.31
CA ARG A 31 -9.82 6.89 19.71
C ARG A 31 -8.61 6.40 20.48
N GLU A 32 -7.96 5.34 20.01
CA GLU A 32 -6.92 4.64 20.74
C GLU A 32 -5.63 5.47 20.94
N ASN A 33 -5.25 6.21 19.91
CA ASN A 33 -3.94 6.87 19.88
C ASN A 33 -4.00 8.35 20.35
N GLN A 34 -5.16 9.02 20.24
CA GLN A 34 -5.24 10.44 20.52
C GLN A 34 -6.38 10.83 21.46
N TRP A 35 -7.64 10.37 21.23
CA TRP A 35 -8.76 10.86 22.03
C TRP A 35 -8.74 10.33 23.46
N GLU A 36 -8.56 9.02 23.66
CA GLU A 36 -8.44 8.41 25.00
C GLU A 36 -7.27 8.97 25.81
N PRO A 37 -6.03 9.07 25.22
CA PRO A 37 -4.93 9.74 25.92
C PRO A 37 -5.24 11.18 26.31
N LEU A 38 -5.81 12.00 25.40
CA LEU A 38 -6.16 13.38 25.69
C LEU A 38 -7.19 13.47 26.81
N TRP A 39 -8.25 12.65 26.76
CA TRP A 39 -9.26 12.60 27.81
C TRP A 39 -8.67 12.17 29.15
N GLY A 40 -7.81 11.17 29.18
CA GLY A 40 -7.10 10.74 30.36
C GLY A 40 -6.23 11.84 30.97
N ASP A 41 -5.60 12.67 30.15
CA ASP A 41 -4.82 13.83 30.63
C ASP A 41 -5.71 14.91 31.23
N VAL A 42 -6.83 15.24 30.58
CA VAL A 42 -7.83 16.21 31.09
C VAL A 42 -8.40 15.76 32.43
N THR A 43 -8.87 14.53 32.53
CA THR A 43 -9.46 14.01 33.78
C THR A 43 -8.44 13.91 34.90
N ARG A 44 -7.19 13.51 34.62
CA ARG A 44 -6.13 13.47 35.61
C ARG A 44 -5.85 14.85 36.23
N VAL A 45 -5.84 15.91 35.41
CA VAL A 45 -5.67 17.29 35.89
C VAL A 45 -6.89 17.72 36.71
N ALA A 46 -8.12 17.45 36.26
CA ALA A 46 -9.36 17.79 36.96
C ALA A 46 -9.45 17.06 38.30
N GLU A 47 -9.09 15.80 38.40
CA GLU A 47 -9.05 15.02 39.65
C GLU A 47 -8.07 15.59 40.69
N ARG A 48 -6.93 16.12 40.23
CA ARG A 48 -5.99 16.83 41.14
C ARG A 48 -6.59 18.07 41.74
N LEU A 49 -7.36 18.83 40.95
CA LEU A 49 -8.10 20.00 41.45
C LEU A 49 -9.12 19.60 42.53
N LEU A 50 -9.90 18.53 42.29
CA LEU A 50 -10.91 18.04 43.23
C LEU A 50 -10.31 17.55 44.55
N LYS A 51 -9.09 17.01 44.52
CA LYS A 51 -8.40 16.52 45.73
C LYS A 51 -7.75 17.63 46.56
N GLY A 52 -7.83 18.88 46.12
CA GLY A 52 -7.28 20.02 46.88
C GLY A 52 -5.76 19.93 47.11
N GLN A 53 -5.04 19.11 46.37
CA GLN A 53 -3.61 18.91 46.53
C GLN A 53 -2.84 20.13 46.07
N GLY A 54 -2.55 21.01 47.02
CA GLY A 54 -1.46 21.98 47.06
C GLY A 54 -1.28 22.95 45.90
N ALA A 55 -1.07 24.17 46.24
CA ALA A 55 -0.86 25.44 45.55
C ALA A 55 -0.02 25.53 44.28
N LYS A 56 0.44 24.44 43.66
CA LYS A 56 1.10 24.43 42.37
C LYS A 56 0.37 23.46 41.41
N HIS A 57 -0.65 24.00 40.76
CA HIS A 57 -1.25 23.29 39.62
C HIS A 57 -0.24 23.21 38.50
N HIS A 58 0.31 22.03 38.25
CA HIS A 58 1.16 21.82 37.11
C HIS A 58 0.28 21.72 35.86
N PRO A 59 0.41 22.68 34.93
CA PRO A 59 -0.34 22.65 33.69
C PRO A 59 0.08 21.43 32.86
N HIS A 60 -0.84 20.94 32.03
CA HIS A 60 -0.56 19.87 31.10
C HIS A 60 -0.26 20.41 29.70
N PHE A 61 0.87 20.00 29.13
CA PHE A 61 1.32 20.46 27.83
C PHE A 61 0.73 19.61 26.71
N LEU A 62 0.01 20.25 25.77
CA LEU A 62 -0.65 19.59 24.63
C LEU A 62 0.20 19.56 23.34
N GLY A 63 1.32 20.26 23.30
CA GLY A 63 2.19 20.37 22.15
C GLY A 63 2.15 21.76 21.50
N ALA A 64 2.81 21.90 20.33
CA ALA A 64 2.90 23.17 19.62
C ALA A 64 1.83 23.31 18.53
N VAL A 65 1.44 24.56 18.23
CA VAL A 65 0.64 24.95 17.07
C VAL A 65 1.29 26.13 16.37
N VAL A 66 1.19 26.19 15.06
CA VAL A 66 1.75 27.28 14.23
C VAL A 66 0.59 28.00 13.54
N LEU A 67 0.49 29.27 13.78
CA LEU A 67 -0.54 30.14 13.24
C LEU A 67 0.14 31.25 12.41
N GLN A 68 -0.41 31.55 11.25
CA GLN A 68 0.03 32.66 10.42
C GLN A 68 -1.08 33.71 10.32
N GLN A 69 -0.75 34.97 10.45
CA GLN A 69 -1.70 36.06 10.26
C GLN A 69 -2.12 36.11 8.79
N ALA A 70 -3.43 36.12 8.53
CA ALA A 70 -3.95 36.47 7.21
C ALA A 70 -4.09 37.99 7.09
N GLN A 71 -3.96 38.52 5.89
CA GLN A 71 -4.32 39.90 5.63
C GLN A 71 -5.84 40.02 5.61
N PHE A 72 -6.39 40.86 6.46
CA PHE A 72 -7.83 41.10 6.53
C PHE A 72 -8.16 42.60 6.56
N PRO A 73 -9.30 43.02 6.00
CA PRO A 73 -9.73 44.42 6.00
C PRO A 73 -9.91 44.96 7.42
N THR A 74 -9.63 46.25 7.60
CA THR A 74 -9.85 46.92 8.89
C THR A 74 -11.32 46.87 9.26
N GLY A 75 -11.65 46.34 10.46
CA GLY A 75 -13.00 46.18 10.96
C GLY A 75 -13.61 44.82 10.80
N SER A 76 -13.00 43.92 10.02
CA SER A 76 -13.41 42.50 9.95
C SER A 76 -12.83 41.68 11.12
N MET A 77 -13.40 40.52 11.36
CA MET A 77 -12.92 39.59 12.39
C MET A 77 -11.51 39.10 12.05
N GLN A 78 -10.66 38.98 13.07
CA GLN A 78 -9.30 38.46 12.89
C GLN A 78 -9.30 37.06 12.30
N GLU A 79 -8.58 36.88 11.20
CA GLU A 79 -8.37 35.57 10.59
C GLU A 79 -6.91 35.15 10.70
N ARG A 80 -6.68 33.86 11.03
CA ARG A 80 -5.36 33.24 11.05
C ARG A 80 -5.43 31.91 10.36
N THR A 81 -4.40 31.59 9.60
CA THR A 81 -4.23 30.30 8.96
C THR A 81 -3.49 29.34 9.88
N ILE A 82 -4.02 28.15 10.08
CA ILE A 82 -3.33 27.09 10.84
C ILE A 82 -2.34 26.41 9.92
N ILE A 83 -1.05 26.64 10.19
CA ILE A 83 0.04 26.02 9.42
C ILE A 83 0.36 24.63 9.96
N ASP A 84 0.42 24.47 11.28
CA ASP A 84 0.56 23.17 11.95
C ASP A 84 -0.29 23.10 13.21
N GLY A 85 -0.68 21.88 13.62
CA GLY A 85 -1.50 21.62 14.79
C GLY A 85 -3.00 21.58 14.50
N GLN A 86 -3.44 21.53 13.25
CA GLN A 86 -4.86 21.48 12.86
C GLN A 86 -5.63 20.35 13.55
N GLN A 87 -5.08 19.14 13.60
CA GLN A 87 -5.73 17.99 14.24
C GLN A 87 -5.97 18.26 15.73
N ARG A 88 -4.99 18.87 16.39
CA ARG A 88 -5.05 19.22 17.81
C ARG A 88 -6.09 20.30 18.10
N LEU A 89 -6.09 21.40 17.34
CA LEU A 89 -7.03 22.48 17.51
C LEU A 89 -8.46 22.04 17.18
N THR A 90 -8.67 21.27 16.13
CA THR A 90 -9.97 20.68 15.78
C THR A 90 -10.47 19.76 16.89
N THR A 91 -9.61 18.87 17.42
CA THR A 91 -9.99 17.95 18.51
C THR A 91 -10.34 18.73 19.78
N LEU A 92 -9.60 19.78 20.11
CA LEU A 92 -9.94 20.64 21.25
C LEU A 92 -11.30 21.31 21.09
N GLN A 93 -11.66 21.77 19.90
CA GLN A 93 -12.98 22.36 19.65
C GLN A 93 -14.11 21.33 19.81
N LEU A 94 -13.92 20.11 19.30
CA LEU A 94 -14.87 19.00 19.46
C LEU A 94 -15.04 18.62 20.95
N LEU A 95 -13.95 18.52 21.70
CA LEU A 95 -13.95 18.26 23.13
C LEU A 95 -14.65 19.37 23.90
N LEU A 96 -14.35 20.64 23.60
CA LEU A 96 -14.97 21.80 24.28
C LEU A 96 -16.49 21.88 24.01
N ASP A 97 -16.93 21.65 22.75
CA ASP A 97 -18.37 21.69 22.44
C ASP A 97 -19.11 20.51 23.06
N ALA A 98 -18.58 19.31 23.02
CA ALA A 98 -19.14 18.13 23.68
C ALA A 98 -19.28 18.35 25.21
N LEU A 99 -18.21 18.86 25.82
CA LEU A 99 -18.20 19.16 27.25
C LEU A 99 -19.20 20.26 27.60
N ARG A 100 -19.30 21.33 26.80
CA ARG A 100 -20.31 22.38 26.94
C ARG A 100 -21.72 21.81 26.99
N GLY A 101 -21.99 20.88 26.04
CA GLY A 101 -23.29 20.22 25.97
C GLY A 101 -23.64 19.42 27.24
N GLU A 102 -22.69 18.62 27.72
CA GLU A 102 -22.87 17.77 28.89
C GLU A 102 -22.95 18.59 30.19
N LEU A 103 -22.19 19.67 30.31
CA LEU A 103 -22.31 20.61 31.43
C LEU A 103 -23.69 21.27 31.47
N GLY A 104 -24.23 21.67 30.32
CA GLY A 104 -25.59 22.21 30.21
C GLY A 104 -26.63 21.18 30.60
N SER A 105 -26.49 19.92 30.22
CA SER A 105 -27.43 18.83 30.52
C SER A 105 -27.54 18.52 32.02
N VAL A 106 -26.44 18.71 32.78
CA VAL A 106 -26.41 18.52 34.24
C VAL A 106 -26.73 19.81 35.02
N GLY A 107 -27.16 20.90 34.36
CA GLY A 107 -27.52 22.16 34.99
C GLY A 107 -26.33 23.05 35.39
N ALA A 108 -25.12 22.75 34.99
CA ALA A 108 -23.92 23.56 35.25
C ALA A 108 -23.81 24.73 34.25
N VAL A 109 -24.80 25.65 34.30
CA VAL A 109 -24.98 26.72 33.30
C VAL A 109 -23.76 27.66 33.19
N LYS A 110 -23.20 28.10 34.32
CA LYS A 110 -22.06 29.04 34.30
C LYS A 110 -20.79 28.41 33.66
N PRO A 111 -20.38 27.19 34.05
CA PRO A 111 -19.32 26.48 33.34
C PRO A 111 -19.58 26.29 31.83
N ALA A 112 -20.80 25.90 31.46
CA ALA A 112 -21.20 25.74 30.08
C ALA A 112 -21.01 27.03 29.23
N LEU A 113 -21.49 28.16 29.74
CA LEU A 113 -21.37 29.48 29.10
C LEU A 113 -19.90 29.92 28.95
N ARG A 114 -19.05 29.64 29.96
CA ARG A 114 -17.60 29.96 29.84
C ARG A 114 -16.91 29.16 28.76
N ILE A 115 -17.29 27.89 28.56
CA ILE A 115 -16.76 27.06 27.46
C ILE A 115 -17.36 27.50 26.13
N GLU A 116 -18.62 27.86 26.04
CA GLU A 116 -19.25 28.33 24.81
C GLU A 116 -18.50 29.50 24.19
N ALA A 117 -18.00 30.44 24.97
CA ALA A 117 -17.19 31.56 24.51
C ALA A 117 -15.86 31.14 23.86
N LEU A 118 -15.37 29.90 24.14
CA LEU A 118 -14.15 29.33 23.51
C LEU A 118 -14.45 28.55 22.24
N VAL A 119 -15.72 28.24 21.98
CA VAL A 119 -16.15 27.44 20.82
C VAL A 119 -16.76 28.32 19.73
N ARG A 120 -17.55 29.32 20.15
CA ARG A 120 -18.31 30.15 19.23
C ARG A 120 -17.91 31.61 19.32
N ASN A 121 -17.97 32.30 18.19
CA ASN A 121 -17.96 33.76 18.16
C ASN A 121 -19.37 34.29 18.41
N ALA A 122 -19.48 35.44 19.03
CA ALA A 122 -20.78 36.10 19.22
C ALA A 122 -21.33 36.57 17.86
N ASP A 123 -22.63 36.47 17.67
CA ASP A 123 -23.30 36.71 16.38
C ASP A 123 -23.00 38.11 15.80
N GLU A 124 -22.73 39.09 16.65
CA GLU A 124 -22.36 40.47 16.26
C GLU A 124 -21.02 40.55 15.48
N PHE A 125 -20.16 39.51 15.58
CA PHE A 125 -18.88 39.44 14.86
C PHE A 125 -18.97 38.54 13.64
N CYS A 126 -20.08 37.85 13.38
CA CYS A 126 -20.23 36.84 12.32
C CYS A 126 -20.87 37.46 11.08
N GLU A 127 -20.09 37.66 10.01
CA GLU A 127 -20.59 38.08 8.70
C GLU A 127 -20.92 36.90 7.80
N LYS A 128 -20.22 35.76 8.00
CA LYS A 128 -20.34 34.53 7.21
C LYS A 128 -20.62 33.35 8.14
N LEU A 129 -21.17 32.27 7.57
CA LEU A 129 -21.39 31.01 8.30
C LEU A 129 -20.11 30.47 8.96
N GLU A 130 -18.98 30.64 8.28
CA GLU A 130 -17.66 30.21 8.72
C GLU A 130 -17.17 30.91 9.98
N ASP A 131 -17.65 32.13 10.22
CA ASP A 131 -17.25 32.97 11.35
C ASP A 131 -17.85 32.52 12.69
N ARG A 132 -18.85 31.63 12.64
CA ARG A 132 -19.57 31.15 13.84
C ARG A 132 -18.68 30.39 14.80
N PHE A 133 -17.68 29.62 14.26
CA PHE A 133 -16.82 28.80 15.08
C PHE A 133 -15.39 29.32 15.12
N LYS A 134 -14.68 29.07 16.21
CA LYS A 134 -13.29 29.52 16.41
C LYS A 134 -12.30 28.81 15.49
N VAL A 135 -12.59 27.56 15.11
CA VAL A 135 -11.79 26.79 14.15
C VAL A 135 -12.66 26.41 12.96
N TRP A 136 -12.14 26.62 11.76
CA TRP A 136 -12.79 26.25 10.51
C TRP A 136 -11.94 25.18 9.80
N PRO A 137 -12.42 23.92 9.71
CA PRO A 137 -11.62 22.80 9.21
C PRO A 137 -11.50 22.77 7.69
N THR A 138 -10.82 21.74 7.17
CA THR A 138 -10.65 21.51 5.72
C THR A 138 -11.99 21.30 5.03
N ASN A 139 -12.06 21.53 3.72
CA ASN A 139 -13.29 21.39 2.92
C ASN A 139 -13.99 20.05 3.13
N ARG A 140 -13.23 18.96 3.21
CA ARG A 140 -13.77 17.60 3.38
C ARG A 140 -14.43 17.43 4.74
N ASP A 141 -13.95 18.11 5.75
CA ASP A 141 -14.42 17.98 7.14
C ASP A 141 -15.55 18.94 7.47
N ARG A 142 -15.72 20.04 6.73
CA ARG A 142 -16.70 21.10 7.01
C ARG A 142 -18.14 20.60 7.16
N PRO A 143 -18.68 19.74 6.29
CA PRO A 143 -20.06 19.27 6.45
C PRO A 143 -20.29 18.55 7.77
N ALA A 144 -19.40 17.60 8.12
CA ALA A 144 -19.50 16.84 9.36
C ALA A 144 -19.26 17.72 10.61
N TYR A 145 -18.28 18.63 10.52
CA TYR A 145 -17.97 19.57 11.60
C TYR A 145 -19.15 20.53 11.88
N ASN A 146 -19.67 21.16 10.82
CA ASN A 146 -20.82 22.05 10.93
C ASN A 146 -22.03 21.36 11.54
N GLU A 147 -22.31 20.15 11.09
CA GLU A 147 -23.46 19.37 11.54
C GLU A 147 -23.34 19.04 13.03
N VAL A 148 -22.20 18.52 13.48
CA VAL A 148 -22.02 18.10 14.88
C VAL A 148 -21.92 19.29 15.83
N MET A 149 -21.21 20.36 15.45
CA MET A 149 -21.04 21.55 16.26
C MET A 149 -22.32 22.43 16.36
N ALA A 150 -23.24 22.30 15.40
CA ALA A 150 -24.52 22.98 15.39
C ALA A 150 -25.64 22.20 16.14
N THR A 151 -25.39 20.93 16.44
CA THR A 151 -26.40 20.04 17.04
C THR A 151 -26.68 20.44 18.48
N ALA A 152 -27.96 20.46 18.84
CA ALA A 152 -28.40 20.72 20.23
C ALA A 152 -28.00 19.53 21.13
N SER A 153 -27.60 19.84 22.37
CA SER A 153 -27.26 18.82 23.35
C SER A 153 -28.49 18.46 24.22
N PRO A 154 -28.67 17.17 24.57
CA PRO A 154 -27.83 16.00 24.18
C PRO A 154 -28.01 15.62 22.72
N ALA A 155 -26.91 15.42 22.03
CA ALA A 155 -26.88 15.12 20.58
C ALA A 155 -27.37 13.71 20.30
N SER A 156 -28.20 13.54 19.25
CA SER A 156 -28.56 12.24 18.69
C SER A 156 -27.63 11.93 17.48
N TYR A 157 -26.47 11.36 17.75
CA TYR A 157 -25.43 11.15 16.73
C TYR A 157 -25.88 10.27 15.58
N SER A 158 -26.70 9.25 15.84
CA SER A 158 -27.19 8.33 14.79
C SER A 158 -28.15 8.99 13.78
N SER A 159 -28.73 10.15 14.13
CA SER A 159 -29.59 10.90 13.21
C SER A 159 -28.87 11.91 12.33
N LEU A 160 -27.55 12.08 12.53
CA LEU A 160 -26.74 12.99 11.73
C LEU A 160 -26.46 12.39 10.33
N GLY A 161 -26.51 13.24 9.31
CA GLY A 161 -26.20 12.81 7.92
C GLY A 161 -24.77 12.31 7.77
N ASN A 162 -23.84 12.89 8.54
CA ASN A 162 -22.42 12.52 8.53
C ASN A 162 -22.02 11.65 9.75
N HIS A 163 -22.94 10.85 10.30
CA HIS A 163 -22.71 10.07 11.53
C HIS A 163 -21.47 9.14 11.49
N ASN A 164 -21.03 8.72 10.31
CA ASN A 164 -19.82 7.88 10.12
C ASN A 164 -18.52 8.69 10.07
N ALA A 165 -18.57 10.02 10.07
CA ALA A 165 -17.37 10.85 10.02
C ALA A 165 -16.60 10.79 11.34
N ARG A 166 -15.25 10.73 11.24
CA ARG A 166 -14.37 10.69 12.43
C ARG A 166 -14.58 11.87 13.40
N LEU A 167 -14.88 13.05 12.86
CA LEU A 167 -15.19 14.23 13.67
C LEU A 167 -16.42 14.00 14.55
N VAL A 168 -17.47 13.41 13.98
CA VAL A 168 -18.70 13.06 14.72
C VAL A 168 -18.43 12.01 15.77
N ALA A 169 -17.66 10.97 15.43
CA ALA A 169 -17.24 9.93 16.37
C ALA A 169 -16.37 10.50 17.52
N ALA A 170 -15.50 11.48 17.23
CA ALA A 170 -14.67 12.13 18.25
C ALA A 170 -15.55 12.95 19.22
N HIS A 171 -16.48 13.74 18.70
CA HIS A 171 -17.39 14.52 19.51
C HIS A 171 -18.28 13.62 20.38
N GLN A 172 -18.83 12.54 19.82
CA GLN A 172 -19.61 11.54 20.54
C GLN A 172 -18.78 10.91 21.68
N PHE A 173 -17.57 10.51 21.40
CA PHE A 173 -16.66 9.95 22.40
C PHE A 173 -16.48 10.92 23.57
N PHE A 174 -16.17 12.18 23.31
CA PHE A 174 -15.96 13.16 24.37
C PHE A 174 -17.25 13.48 25.14
N ALA A 175 -18.41 13.46 24.51
CA ALA A 175 -19.70 13.66 25.19
C ALA A 175 -20.01 12.48 26.13
N GLU A 176 -19.83 11.24 25.68
CA GLU A 176 -20.05 10.03 26.48
C GLU A 176 -19.11 9.98 27.69
N GLU A 177 -17.84 10.24 27.48
CA GLU A 177 -16.83 10.28 28.54
C GLU A 177 -17.07 11.44 29.54
N ALA A 178 -17.42 12.63 29.05
CA ALA A 178 -17.74 13.77 29.92
C ALA A 178 -18.96 13.50 30.79
N ARG A 179 -20.01 12.93 30.21
CA ARG A 179 -21.23 12.55 30.97
C ARG A 179 -20.89 11.53 32.05
N SER A 180 -20.18 10.48 31.69
CA SER A 180 -19.77 9.42 32.63
C SER A 180 -18.92 10.00 33.76
N TRP A 181 -17.95 10.85 33.45
CA TRP A 181 -17.06 11.45 34.43
C TRP A 181 -17.77 12.43 35.34
N LEU A 182 -18.72 13.25 34.84
CA LEU A 182 -19.48 14.20 35.65
C LEU A 182 -20.35 13.51 36.69
N GLN A 183 -20.89 12.32 36.42
CA GLN A 183 -21.87 11.61 37.23
C GLN A 183 -21.27 10.56 38.17
N VAL A 184 -19.99 10.23 38.05
CA VAL A 184 -19.36 9.09 38.73
C VAL A 184 -19.45 9.09 40.24
N ASP A 185 -19.43 10.30 40.89
CA ASP A 185 -19.48 10.45 42.35
C ASP A 185 -20.89 10.87 42.87
N GLY A 186 -21.92 10.74 42.03
CA GLY A 186 -23.31 11.10 42.36
C GLY A 186 -23.63 12.58 42.20
N VAL A 187 -24.90 12.90 42.33
CA VAL A 187 -25.49 14.24 42.02
C VAL A 187 -24.88 15.37 42.87
N GLU A 188 -24.54 15.07 44.12
CA GLU A 188 -24.00 16.08 45.06
C GLU A 188 -22.63 16.62 44.63
N ARG A 189 -21.85 15.86 43.85
CA ARG A 189 -20.54 16.27 43.39
C ARG A 189 -20.50 16.85 41.99
N ILE A 190 -21.59 16.81 41.24
CA ILE A 190 -21.66 17.32 39.88
C ILE A 190 -21.16 18.76 39.76
N ALA A 191 -21.61 19.67 40.66
CA ALA A 191 -21.19 21.06 40.60
C ALA A 191 -19.67 21.25 40.76
N ALA A 192 -19.08 20.54 41.72
CA ALA A 192 -17.63 20.60 41.93
C ALA A 192 -16.83 20.01 40.76
N ARG A 193 -17.32 18.91 40.20
CA ARG A 193 -16.71 18.29 39.01
C ARG A 193 -16.84 19.18 37.78
N ALA A 194 -17.98 19.82 37.58
CA ALA A 194 -18.22 20.77 36.51
C ALA A 194 -17.26 21.97 36.55
N GLU A 195 -17.05 22.56 37.70
CA GLU A 195 -16.08 23.66 37.88
C GLU A 195 -14.64 23.18 37.70
N ALA A 196 -14.30 21.98 38.19
CA ALA A 196 -12.94 21.43 38.06
C ALA A 196 -12.58 21.14 36.62
N ILE A 197 -13.44 20.47 35.83
CA ILE A 197 -13.15 20.14 34.44
C ILE A 197 -13.15 21.37 33.54
N GLU A 198 -14.10 22.31 33.76
CA GLU A 198 -14.16 23.60 33.06
C GLU A 198 -12.83 24.37 33.24
N LYS A 199 -12.39 24.54 34.50
CA LYS A 199 -11.17 25.22 34.83
C LYS A 199 -9.96 24.49 34.20
N THR A 200 -9.97 23.17 34.19
CA THR A 200 -8.90 22.36 33.56
C THR A 200 -8.80 22.68 32.10
N VAL A 201 -9.86 22.52 31.30
CA VAL A 201 -9.80 22.70 29.85
C VAL A 201 -9.57 24.15 29.45
N ARG A 202 -9.95 25.09 30.28
CA ARG A 202 -9.80 26.53 30.01
C ARG A 202 -8.41 27.05 30.37
N GLU A 203 -7.86 26.69 31.54
CA GLU A 203 -6.71 27.36 32.16
C GLU A 203 -5.48 26.46 32.36
N LEU A 204 -5.67 25.13 32.53
CA LEU A 204 -4.59 24.22 32.93
C LEU A 204 -4.04 23.36 31.80
N LEU A 205 -4.63 23.39 30.63
CA LEU A 205 -4.03 22.89 29.40
C LEU A 205 -3.18 24.00 28.78
N GLN A 206 -2.02 23.63 28.21
CA GLN A 206 -1.10 24.58 27.61
C GLN A 206 -0.69 24.16 26.18
N LEU A 207 -0.61 25.14 25.30
CA LEU A 207 -0.11 25.03 23.94
C LEU A 207 1.08 25.98 23.78
N VAL A 208 2.12 25.56 23.08
CA VAL A 208 3.09 26.49 22.52
C VAL A 208 2.54 27.02 21.21
N VAL A 209 2.19 28.29 21.18
CA VAL A 209 1.70 28.96 19.98
C VAL A 209 2.87 29.70 19.33
N ILE A 210 3.15 29.36 18.09
CA ILE A 210 4.11 30.03 17.24
C ILE A 210 3.31 30.90 16.28
N ASP A 211 3.34 32.21 16.49
CA ASP A 211 2.67 33.19 15.64
C ASP A 211 3.64 33.69 14.55
N LEU A 212 3.25 33.51 13.30
CA LEU A 212 3.97 33.99 12.12
C LEU A 212 3.29 35.25 11.59
N ALA A 213 4.10 36.22 11.17
CA ALA A 213 3.62 37.36 10.39
C ALA A 213 3.17 36.90 8.98
N ALA A 214 2.39 37.71 8.29
CA ALA A 214 1.85 37.39 6.97
C ALA A 214 2.94 37.22 5.89
N ASP A 215 4.10 37.86 6.07
CA ASP A 215 5.25 37.85 5.17
C ASP A 215 6.31 36.78 5.51
N GLU A 216 6.13 36.02 6.59
CA GLU A 216 7.07 34.95 6.98
C GLU A 216 6.82 33.67 6.17
N ASN A 217 7.92 32.96 5.84
CA ASN A 217 7.85 31.70 5.08
C ASN A 217 7.33 30.55 5.95
N ALA A 218 6.03 30.38 5.95
CA ALA A 218 5.35 29.31 6.69
C ALA A 218 5.75 27.90 6.25
N GLN A 219 6.13 27.73 4.97
CA GLN A 219 6.49 26.43 4.41
C GLN A 219 7.77 25.86 5.02
N GLU A 220 8.80 26.67 5.17
CA GLU A 220 10.08 26.25 5.74
C GLU A 220 9.94 25.83 7.21
N ILE A 221 9.11 26.56 7.95
CA ILE A 221 8.79 26.26 9.35
C ILE A 221 7.99 24.96 9.44
N PHE A 222 6.99 24.79 8.58
CA PHE A 222 6.17 23.57 8.50
C PHE A 222 7.03 22.33 8.16
N GLU A 223 7.95 22.42 7.19
CA GLU A 223 8.87 21.33 6.84
C GLU A 223 9.76 20.94 8.02
N THR A 224 10.30 21.93 8.75
CA THR A 224 11.17 21.72 9.90
C THR A 224 10.45 21.05 11.09
N LEU A 225 9.21 21.45 11.34
CA LEU A 225 8.41 20.91 12.45
C LEU A 225 7.88 19.50 12.16
N ASN A 226 7.44 19.23 10.92
CA ASN A 226 6.96 17.91 10.53
C ASN A 226 8.04 16.83 10.53
N ALA A 227 9.32 17.19 10.42
CA ALA A 227 10.43 16.25 10.59
C ALA A 227 10.44 15.56 11.97
N ARG A 228 9.70 16.09 12.97
CA ARG A 228 9.62 15.60 14.34
C ARG A 228 8.24 15.14 14.82
N GLY A 229 7.20 15.24 13.97
CA GLY A 229 5.80 14.93 14.30
C GLY A 229 5.25 13.66 13.63
N ALA A 230 3.92 13.53 13.57
CA ALA A 230 3.25 12.50 12.76
C ALA A 230 3.57 12.76 11.27
N GLN A 231 4.37 11.89 10.69
CA GLN A 231 4.91 12.09 9.35
C GLN A 231 3.78 12.28 8.33
N LEU A 232 3.82 13.41 7.60
CA LEU A 232 3.00 13.63 6.43
C LEU A 232 3.53 12.76 5.28
N THR A 233 2.60 12.33 4.42
CA THR A 233 2.99 11.62 3.20
C THR A 233 3.64 12.58 2.21
N ALA A 234 4.44 12.06 1.27
CA ALA A 234 4.99 12.88 0.18
C ALA A 234 3.87 13.60 -0.61
N ALA A 235 2.71 12.95 -0.78
CA ALA A 235 1.56 13.55 -1.43
C ALA A 235 1.00 14.75 -0.67
N ASP A 236 0.92 14.68 0.68
CA ASP A 236 0.46 15.80 1.50
C ASP A 236 1.41 17.00 1.41
N LEU A 237 2.73 16.73 1.46
CA LEU A 237 3.75 17.77 1.36
C LEU A 237 3.74 18.46 -0.03
N ILE A 238 3.65 17.68 -1.09
CA ILE A 238 3.56 18.18 -2.48
C ILE A 238 2.29 19.00 -2.65
N LYS A 239 1.16 18.50 -2.14
CA LYS A 239 -0.11 19.22 -2.16
C LYS A 239 0.02 20.60 -1.51
N ASN A 240 0.52 20.63 -0.29
CA ASN A 240 0.69 21.88 0.45
C ASN A 240 1.60 22.85 -0.32
N PHE A 241 2.72 22.39 -0.85
CA PHE A 241 3.64 23.20 -1.65
C PHE A 241 2.97 23.80 -2.90
N ILE A 242 2.26 22.97 -3.68
CA ILE A 242 1.57 23.43 -4.90
C ILE A 242 0.56 24.53 -4.56
N PHE A 243 -0.30 24.29 -3.58
CA PHE A 243 -1.40 25.21 -3.25
C PHE A 243 -0.90 26.48 -2.58
N GLN A 244 0.20 26.41 -1.83
CA GLN A 244 0.84 27.62 -1.33
C GLN A 244 1.39 28.49 -2.47
N ARG A 245 2.10 27.88 -3.46
CA ARG A 245 2.58 28.61 -4.64
C ARG A 245 1.44 29.23 -5.46
N LEU A 246 0.28 28.54 -5.53
CA LEU A 246 -0.91 29.09 -6.17
C LEU A 246 -1.45 30.33 -5.41
N MET A 247 -1.48 30.27 -4.08
CA MET A 247 -1.87 31.43 -3.25
C MET A 247 -0.92 32.63 -3.44
N GLU A 248 0.39 32.39 -3.46
CA GLU A 248 1.42 33.41 -3.69
C GLU A 248 1.31 34.08 -5.08
N SER A 249 0.74 33.38 -6.06
CA SER A 249 0.54 33.87 -7.44
C SER A 249 -0.85 34.46 -7.71
N ASP A 250 -1.66 34.73 -6.67
CA ASP A 250 -3.06 35.19 -6.78
C ASP A 250 -3.96 34.27 -7.67
N ALA A 251 -3.62 33.01 -7.79
CA ALA A 251 -4.42 32.05 -8.55
C ALA A 251 -5.71 31.68 -7.78
N ASP A 252 -6.78 31.34 -8.51
CA ASP A 252 -7.99 30.80 -7.91
C ASP A 252 -7.74 29.39 -7.34
N VAL A 253 -7.37 29.36 -6.06
CA VAL A 253 -7.00 28.13 -5.32
C VAL A 253 -8.17 27.16 -5.24
N GLU A 254 -9.39 27.64 -5.08
CA GLU A 254 -10.59 26.81 -4.95
C GLU A 254 -10.90 26.08 -6.25
N THR A 255 -10.93 26.79 -7.37
CA THR A 255 -11.10 26.21 -8.70
C THR A 255 -9.95 25.24 -9.04
N ALA A 256 -8.71 25.60 -8.73
CA ALA A 256 -7.55 24.74 -8.96
C ALA A 256 -7.65 23.43 -8.16
N TYR A 257 -8.09 23.51 -6.90
CA TYR A 257 -8.30 22.34 -6.07
C TYR A 257 -9.42 21.45 -6.62
N GLU A 258 -10.60 22.00 -6.84
CA GLU A 258 -11.77 21.23 -7.31
C GLU A 258 -11.50 20.55 -8.66
N LYS A 259 -10.86 21.26 -9.60
CA LYS A 259 -10.60 20.77 -10.95
C LYS A 259 -9.43 19.78 -11.03
N ASN A 260 -8.33 20.05 -10.30
CA ASN A 260 -7.05 19.41 -10.59
C ASN A 260 -6.50 18.53 -9.45
N TRP A 261 -7.00 18.67 -8.20
CA TRP A 261 -6.47 17.89 -7.07
C TRP A 261 -7.50 16.99 -6.40
N LYS A 262 -8.73 17.39 -6.28
CA LYS A 262 -9.78 16.69 -5.51
C LYS A 262 -9.90 15.20 -5.86
N GLU A 263 -9.65 14.83 -7.10
CA GLU A 263 -9.65 13.44 -7.54
C GLU A 263 -8.66 12.58 -6.77
N PHE A 264 -7.48 13.12 -6.40
CA PHE A 264 -6.45 12.41 -5.64
C PHE A 264 -6.88 12.04 -4.21
N GLU A 265 -7.98 12.59 -3.71
CA GLU A 265 -8.56 12.31 -2.40
C GLU A 265 -9.74 11.32 -2.47
N THR A 266 -9.88 10.60 -3.56
CA THR A 266 -10.88 9.53 -3.71
C THR A 266 -10.31 8.17 -3.32
N GLY A 267 -11.19 7.18 -3.02
CA GLY A 267 -10.78 5.86 -2.56
C GLY A 267 -9.79 5.14 -3.48
N PHE A 268 -9.84 5.36 -4.81
CA PHE A 268 -8.85 4.83 -5.74
C PHE A 268 -7.44 5.31 -5.41
N TRP A 269 -7.26 6.61 -5.18
CA TRP A 269 -5.98 7.24 -4.93
C TRP A 269 -5.49 7.10 -3.49
N GLU A 270 -6.42 6.98 -2.53
CA GLU A 270 -6.12 6.74 -1.13
C GLU A 270 -5.74 5.27 -0.83
N THR A 271 -6.00 4.34 -1.77
CA THR A 271 -5.63 2.93 -1.61
C THR A 271 -4.14 2.80 -1.30
N GLU A 272 -3.82 2.07 -0.24
CA GLU A 272 -2.45 1.76 0.12
C GLU A 272 -1.88 0.65 -0.77
N ILE A 273 -0.70 0.88 -1.33
CA ILE A 273 0.04 -0.05 -2.17
C ILE A 273 1.37 -0.36 -1.49
N SER A 274 1.74 -1.63 -1.47
CA SER A 274 3.05 -2.05 -0.98
C SER A 274 4.13 -1.73 -2.03
N ALA A 275 5.10 -0.90 -1.65
CA ALA A 275 6.34 -0.71 -2.38
C ALA A 275 7.48 -1.21 -1.49
N GLY A 276 7.89 -2.45 -1.72
CA GLY A 276 8.74 -3.17 -0.77
C GLY A 276 8.01 -3.43 0.55
N ARG A 277 8.58 -2.98 1.67
CA ARG A 277 8.04 -3.18 3.03
C ARG A 277 7.05 -2.14 3.49
N ILE A 278 7.07 -0.97 2.87
CA ILE A 278 6.30 0.19 3.32
C ILE A 278 5.07 0.29 2.43
N ARG A 279 3.95 0.60 3.07
CA ARG A 279 2.72 0.93 2.35
C ARG A 279 2.65 2.43 2.15
N TYR A 280 2.35 2.83 0.94
CA TYR A 280 2.16 4.22 0.54
C TYR A 280 0.81 4.38 -0.12
N SER A 281 0.20 5.55 0.02
CA SER A 281 -0.97 5.89 -0.79
C SER A 281 -0.61 5.82 -2.28
N ARG A 282 -1.54 5.38 -3.10
CA ARG A 282 -1.34 5.34 -4.56
C ARG A 282 -0.97 6.71 -5.12
N THR A 283 -1.49 7.78 -4.53
CA THR A 283 -1.10 9.16 -4.87
C THR A 283 0.40 9.38 -4.69
N SER A 284 0.98 8.99 -3.55
CA SER A 284 2.41 9.15 -3.30
C SER A 284 3.26 8.35 -4.28
N ILE A 285 2.86 7.12 -4.60
CA ILE A 285 3.53 6.28 -5.59
C ILE A 285 3.42 6.88 -6.99
N TYR A 286 2.24 7.37 -7.38
CA TYR A 286 2.03 8.04 -8.65
C TYR A 286 2.92 9.27 -8.80
N LEU A 287 2.98 10.13 -7.79
CA LEU A 287 3.82 11.35 -7.82
C LEU A 287 5.31 11.00 -7.96
N ASN A 288 5.77 9.93 -7.31
CA ASN A 288 7.12 9.42 -7.50
C ASN A 288 7.33 8.94 -8.95
N HIS A 289 6.45 8.11 -9.48
CA HIS A 289 6.56 7.59 -10.85
C HIS A 289 6.49 8.71 -11.89
N TRP A 290 5.61 9.69 -11.68
CA TRP A 290 5.53 10.87 -12.54
C TRP A 290 6.83 11.68 -12.53
N LEU A 291 7.40 11.89 -11.35
CA LEU A 291 8.64 12.64 -11.19
C LEU A 291 9.83 11.90 -11.83
N ILE A 292 9.93 10.58 -11.65
CA ILE A 292 10.92 9.74 -12.35
C ILE A 292 10.73 9.85 -13.87
N ALA A 293 9.49 9.79 -14.37
CA ALA A 293 9.20 9.94 -15.80
C ALA A 293 9.64 11.32 -16.35
N ARG A 294 9.61 12.37 -15.53
CA ARG A 294 10.06 13.72 -15.91
C ARG A 294 11.56 13.93 -15.82
N THR A 295 12.21 13.32 -14.82
CA THR A 295 13.63 13.58 -14.52
C THR A 295 14.59 12.51 -15.04
N GLY A 296 14.15 11.27 -15.14
CA GLY A 296 15.03 10.13 -15.41
C GLY A 296 15.97 9.79 -14.25
N GLU A 297 15.67 10.27 -13.04
CA GLU A 297 16.45 9.98 -11.83
C GLU A 297 15.76 8.92 -10.97
N GLU A 298 16.55 8.06 -10.34
CA GLU A 298 16.04 7.20 -9.27
C GLU A 298 15.75 8.04 -8.04
N ILE A 299 14.50 8.02 -7.54
CA ILE A 299 14.05 8.85 -6.45
C ILE A 299 13.53 7.96 -5.31
N LEU A 300 14.19 8.01 -4.17
CA LEU A 300 13.76 7.27 -2.99
C LEU A 300 12.48 7.90 -2.41
N ALA A 301 11.61 7.07 -1.84
CA ALA A 301 10.32 7.50 -1.30
C ALA A 301 10.41 8.70 -0.31
N ARG A 302 11.48 8.76 0.49
CA ARG A 302 11.74 9.86 1.44
C ARG A 302 12.19 11.17 0.76
N GLU A 303 12.61 11.10 -0.50
CA GLU A 303 13.19 12.24 -1.24
C GLU A 303 12.20 12.83 -2.26
N VAL A 304 11.05 12.19 -2.43
CA VAL A 304 10.05 12.57 -3.45
C VAL A 304 9.65 14.04 -3.32
N PHE A 305 9.37 14.50 -2.10
CA PHE A 305 8.96 15.90 -1.89
C PHE A 305 10.09 16.89 -2.21
N SER A 306 11.28 16.70 -1.67
CA SER A 306 12.41 17.62 -1.91
C SER A 306 12.80 17.65 -3.40
N ARG A 307 12.72 16.48 -4.06
CA ARG A 307 13.00 16.39 -5.48
C ARG A 307 11.91 17.05 -6.35
N PHE A 308 10.64 16.91 -5.94
CA PHE A 308 9.52 17.57 -6.60
C PHE A 308 9.63 19.10 -6.50
N LYS A 309 9.96 19.62 -5.32
CA LYS A 309 10.18 21.05 -5.09
C LYS A 309 11.25 21.60 -6.03
N ARG A 310 12.41 20.94 -6.08
CA ARG A 310 13.50 21.33 -7.00
C ARG A 310 13.04 21.30 -8.46
N TYR A 311 12.33 20.25 -8.88
CA TYR A 311 11.80 20.13 -10.22
C TYR A 311 10.85 21.30 -10.55
N ALA A 312 9.92 21.59 -9.68
CA ALA A 312 8.93 22.64 -9.87
C ALA A 312 9.54 24.04 -9.91
N ASP A 313 10.54 24.31 -9.06
CA ASP A 313 11.18 25.63 -8.96
C ASP A 313 12.25 25.87 -10.05
N GLU A 314 12.97 24.82 -10.50
CA GLU A 314 14.17 24.99 -11.32
C GLU A 314 14.09 24.34 -12.72
N GLU A 315 13.28 23.28 -12.89
CA GLU A 315 13.35 22.43 -14.09
C GLU A 315 12.07 22.41 -14.92
N ALA A 316 10.90 22.57 -14.28
CA ALA A 316 9.60 22.43 -14.95
C ALA A 316 9.37 23.45 -16.07
N GLY A 317 9.91 24.66 -15.92
CA GLY A 317 9.80 25.73 -16.93
C GLY A 317 8.36 26.22 -17.23
N VAL A 318 7.40 25.82 -16.40
CA VAL A 318 5.97 26.19 -16.51
C VAL A 318 5.44 26.75 -15.19
N PRO A 319 4.44 27.65 -15.20
CA PRO A 319 3.85 28.15 -13.98
C PRO A 319 3.09 27.06 -13.23
N MET A 320 2.95 27.22 -11.91
CA MET A 320 2.34 26.22 -11.02
C MET A 320 0.94 25.74 -11.46
N PRO A 321 0.01 26.61 -11.94
CA PRO A 321 -1.27 26.13 -12.46
C PRO A 321 -1.15 25.12 -13.61
N ALA A 322 -0.21 25.36 -14.54
CA ALA A 322 0.05 24.46 -15.66
C ALA A 322 0.69 23.15 -15.19
N LEU A 323 1.63 23.22 -14.25
CA LEU A 323 2.25 22.02 -13.65
C LEU A 323 1.20 21.14 -12.96
N LEU A 324 0.27 21.73 -12.21
CA LEU A 324 -0.82 21.02 -11.56
C LEU A 324 -1.77 20.36 -12.59
N GLU A 325 -2.04 21.03 -13.71
CA GLU A 325 -2.84 20.46 -14.80
C GLU A 325 -2.12 19.28 -15.47
N GLN A 326 -0.80 19.38 -15.72
CA GLN A 326 0.00 18.26 -16.24
C GLN A 326 -0.04 17.05 -15.31
N LEU A 327 0.07 17.27 -13.99
CA LEU A 327 -0.09 16.18 -12.99
C LEU A 327 -1.46 15.52 -13.14
N ARG A 328 -2.54 16.27 -13.21
CA ARG A 328 -3.89 15.72 -13.35
C ARG A 328 -4.06 14.93 -14.65
N VAL A 329 -3.60 15.44 -15.75
CA VAL A 329 -3.73 14.79 -17.07
C VAL A 329 -2.95 13.47 -17.09
N SER A 330 -1.71 13.47 -16.60
CA SER A 330 -0.90 12.27 -16.46
C SER A 330 -1.51 11.27 -15.47
N ALA A 331 -2.16 11.74 -14.40
CA ALA A 331 -2.87 10.88 -13.45
C ALA A 331 -4.01 10.10 -14.13
N GLY A 332 -4.69 10.71 -15.09
CA GLY A 332 -5.69 10.02 -15.90
C GLY A 332 -5.10 8.85 -16.71
N VAL A 333 -3.89 9.00 -17.24
CA VAL A 333 -3.15 7.91 -17.92
C VAL A 333 -2.80 6.81 -16.93
N TYR A 334 -2.22 7.18 -15.78
CA TYR A 334 -1.89 6.22 -14.72
C TYR A 334 -3.10 5.42 -14.24
N ARG A 335 -4.22 6.09 -14.00
CA ARG A 335 -5.46 5.46 -13.55
C ARG A 335 -5.97 4.46 -14.57
N LYS A 336 -6.07 4.83 -15.85
CA LYS A 336 -6.49 3.92 -16.94
C LYS A 336 -5.59 2.70 -17.01
N PHE A 337 -4.28 2.88 -16.87
CA PHE A 337 -3.33 1.77 -16.87
C PHE A 337 -3.55 0.82 -15.68
N VAL A 338 -3.75 1.36 -14.47
CA VAL A 338 -4.00 0.52 -13.28
C VAL A 338 -5.35 -0.18 -13.37
N GLU A 339 -6.41 0.50 -13.82
CA GLU A 339 -7.73 -0.11 -13.99
C GLU A 339 -7.71 -1.23 -15.06
N ALA A 340 -6.94 -1.05 -16.13
CA ALA A 340 -6.75 -2.08 -17.15
C ALA A 340 -6.10 -3.35 -16.59
N SER A 341 -5.28 -3.25 -15.53
CA SER A 341 -4.64 -4.41 -14.89
C SER A 341 -5.62 -5.39 -14.26
N THR A 342 -6.81 -4.94 -13.91
CA THR A 342 -7.88 -5.77 -13.32
C THR A 342 -8.90 -6.26 -14.34
N ASN A 343 -8.75 -5.90 -15.62
CA ASN A 343 -9.66 -6.33 -16.68
C ASN A 343 -9.47 -7.82 -16.96
N ALA A 344 -10.52 -8.61 -16.70
CA ALA A 344 -10.53 -10.05 -16.93
C ALA A 344 -11.04 -10.43 -18.35
N ASP A 345 -11.45 -9.46 -19.16
CA ASP A 345 -12.06 -9.72 -20.47
C ASP A 345 -11.06 -10.24 -21.49
N ALA A 346 -11.56 -11.09 -22.38
CA ALA A 346 -10.78 -11.65 -23.48
C ALA A 346 -10.39 -10.60 -24.53
N ALA A 347 -11.14 -9.50 -24.65
CA ALA A 347 -10.90 -8.40 -25.58
C ALA A 347 -9.87 -7.37 -25.12
N ILE A 348 -8.96 -7.76 -24.23
CA ILE A 348 -7.90 -6.89 -23.69
C ILE A 348 -6.93 -6.45 -24.79
N ASP A 349 -6.66 -5.14 -24.90
CA ASP A 349 -5.65 -4.60 -25.83
C ASP A 349 -4.20 -4.87 -25.35
N ARG A 350 -3.21 -4.43 -26.14
CA ARG A 350 -1.79 -4.68 -25.80
C ARG A 350 -1.37 -3.98 -24.50
N LEU A 351 -1.82 -2.75 -24.29
CA LEU A 351 -1.49 -1.99 -23.08
C LEU A 351 -2.13 -2.63 -21.84
N GLY A 352 -3.41 -2.99 -21.95
CA GLY A 352 -4.12 -3.68 -20.87
C GLY A 352 -3.51 -5.04 -20.55
N LEU A 353 -3.06 -5.80 -21.58
CA LEU A 353 -2.36 -7.06 -21.37
C LEU A 353 -1.03 -6.88 -20.62
N PHE A 354 -0.28 -5.86 -20.99
CA PHE A 354 0.96 -5.49 -20.27
C PHE A 354 0.66 -5.10 -18.83
N ALA A 355 -0.37 -4.28 -18.60
CA ALA A 355 -0.81 -3.88 -17.27
C ALA A 355 -1.21 -5.09 -16.41
N TYR A 356 -1.98 -6.04 -16.98
CA TYR A 356 -2.36 -7.28 -16.31
C TYR A 356 -1.12 -8.11 -15.93
N ARG A 357 -0.23 -8.38 -16.91
CA ARG A 357 0.94 -9.23 -16.69
C ARG A 357 1.91 -8.64 -15.67
N THR A 358 2.16 -7.33 -15.73
CA THR A 358 3.02 -6.65 -14.73
C THR A 358 2.38 -6.61 -13.35
N SER A 359 1.05 -6.53 -13.26
CA SER A 359 0.32 -6.68 -11.99
C SER A 359 0.49 -8.07 -11.38
N MET A 360 0.42 -9.14 -12.20
CA MET A 360 0.68 -10.52 -11.74
C MET A 360 2.14 -10.72 -11.29
N LEU A 361 3.07 -9.97 -11.88
CA LEU A 361 4.47 -9.93 -11.43
C LEU A 361 4.67 -9.10 -10.16
N GLU A 362 3.63 -8.36 -9.72
CA GLU A 362 3.70 -7.39 -8.61
C GLU A 362 4.78 -6.33 -8.84
N SER A 363 4.96 -5.92 -10.10
CA SER A 363 6.02 -5.00 -10.52
C SER A 363 5.47 -3.62 -10.86
N GLU A 364 5.90 -2.63 -10.09
CA GLU A 364 5.61 -1.21 -10.32
C GLU A 364 6.69 -0.51 -11.16
N VAL A 365 7.80 -1.19 -11.41
CA VAL A 365 9.08 -0.61 -11.84
C VAL A 365 9.02 0.16 -13.17
N PHE A 366 8.25 -0.32 -14.15
CA PHE A 366 8.18 0.33 -15.47
C PHE A 366 6.99 1.28 -15.65
N LYS A 367 6.23 1.57 -14.58
CA LYS A 367 5.18 2.60 -14.66
C LYS A 367 5.73 3.99 -15.03
N PRO A 368 6.90 4.45 -14.54
CA PRO A 368 7.50 5.68 -15.04
C PRO A 368 7.75 5.69 -16.55
N VAL A 369 8.24 4.56 -17.11
CA VAL A 369 8.47 4.42 -18.55
C VAL A 369 7.14 4.45 -19.31
N VAL A 370 6.11 3.78 -18.82
CA VAL A 370 4.76 3.82 -19.42
C VAL A 370 4.18 5.24 -19.40
N LEU A 371 4.31 5.95 -18.28
CA LEU A 371 3.89 7.34 -18.18
C LEU A 371 4.61 8.23 -19.19
N LEU A 372 5.92 8.04 -19.39
CA LEU A 372 6.67 8.76 -20.42
C LEU A 372 6.18 8.41 -21.82
N LEU A 373 6.04 7.12 -22.16
CA LEU A 373 5.62 6.67 -23.50
C LEU A 373 4.23 7.17 -23.88
N LEU A 374 3.33 7.32 -22.91
CA LEU A 374 1.94 7.76 -23.07
C LEU A 374 1.73 9.22 -22.64
N ASP A 375 2.79 10.00 -22.45
CA ASP A 375 2.68 11.39 -22.00
C ASP A 375 1.90 12.24 -23.00
N PRO A 376 0.75 12.84 -22.60
CA PRO A 376 -0.08 13.64 -23.49
C PRO A 376 0.55 14.99 -23.87
N GLU A 377 1.55 15.45 -23.13
CA GLU A 377 2.28 16.69 -23.40
C GLU A 377 3.37 16.50 -24.48
N GLU A 378 3.70 15.26 -24.78
CA GLU A 378 4.74 14.90 -25.74
C GLU A 378 4.17 14.43 -27.08
N ALA A 379 5.01 14.39 -28.10
CA ALA A 379 4.62 13.81 -29.37
C ALA A 379 4.21 12.34 -29.22
N VAL A 380 3.14 11.92 -29.91
CA VAL A 380 2.61 10.55 -29.80
C VAL A 380 3.63 9.54 -30.27
N VAL A 381 3.90 8.54 -29.46
CA VAL A 381 4.69 7.35 -29.87
C VAL A 381 3.86 6.54 -30.87
N PRO A 382 4.38 6.22 -32.08
CA PRO A 382 3.67 5.38 -33.03
C PRO A 382 3.28 4.03 -32.42
N THR A 383 2.05 3.56 -32.66
CA THR A 383 1.54 2.32 -32.10
C THR A 383 2.49 1.11 -32.25
N PRO A 384 3.15 0.88 -33.41
CA PRO A 384 4.09 -0.24 -33.51
C PRO A 384 5.30 -0.10 -32.57
N GLN A 385 5.78 1.13 -32.34
CA GLN A 385 6.91 1.39 -31.46
C GLN A 385 6.48 1.28 -29.98
N LEU A 386 5.26 1.72 -29.64
CA LEU A 386 4.69 1.51 -28.31
C LEU A 386 4.54 0.01 -28.02
N HIS A 387 3.95 -0.76 -28.94
CA HIS A 387 3.79 -2.19 -28.78
C HIS A 387 5.15 -2.89 -28.64
N LYS A 388 6.14 -2.52 -29.46
CA LYS A 388 7.51 -3.04 -29.35
C LYS A 388 8.12 -2.74 -27.98
N ALA A 389 7.99 -1.50 -27.50
CA ALA A 389 8.49 -1.15 -26.16
C ALA A 389 7.85 -2.02 -25.07
N LEU A 390 6.52 -2.20 -25.09
CA LEU A 390 5.79 -3.03 -24.14
C LEU A 390 6.19 -4.52 -24.25
N ASP A 391 6.41 -5.03 -25.47
CA ASP A 391 6.85 -6.43 -25.69
C ASP A 391 8.24 -6.67 -25.11
N VAL A 392 9.17 -5.74 -25.29
CA VAL A 392 10.53 -5.82 -24.75
C VAL A 392 10.54 -5.74 -23.23
N LEU A 393 9.83 -4.76 -22.65
CA LEU A 393 9.73 -4.60 -21.20
C LEU A 393 9.15 -5.85 -20.54
N GLU A 394 8.11 -6.41 -21.15
CA GLU A 394 7.46 -7.61 -20.65
C GLU A 394 8.37 -8.83 -20.78
N SER A 395 9.03 -9.02 -21.94
CA SER A 395 9.98 -10.11 -22.13
C SER A 395 11.13 -10.05 -21.13
N TRP A 396 11.70 -8.88 -20.90
CA TRP A 396 12.76 -8.71 -19.91
C TRP A 396 12.30 -9.08 -18.50
N LEU A 397 11.14 -8.59 -18.05
CA LEU A 397 10.59 -8.89 -16.72
C LEU A 397 10.28 -10.38 -16.55
N VAL A 398 9.54 -10.97 -17.51
CA VAL A 398 9.09 -12.36 -17.40
C VAL A 398 10.25 -13.34 -17.47
N ARG A 399 11.19 -13.12 -18.40
CA ARG A 399 12.38 -14.00 -18.50
C ARG A 399 13.21 -13.96 -17.23
N ARG A 400 13.45 -12.77 -16.67
CA ARG A 400 14.18 -12.62 -15.41
C ARG A 400 13.45 -13.28 -14.24
N MET A 401 12.13 -13.17 -14.18
CA MET A 401 11.32 -13.88 -13.19
C MET A 401 11.44 -15.40 -13.32
N LEU A 402 11.39 -15.93 -14.56
CA LEU A 402 11.47 -17.37 -14.82
C LEU A 402 12.85 -17.95 -14.52
N VAL A 403 13.94 -17.23 -14.83
CA VAL A 403 15.32 -17.63 -14.43
C VAL A 403 15.65 -17.20 -13.00
N ARG A 404 14.71 -16.58 -12.28
CA ARG A 404 14.87 -16.13 -10.89
C ARG A 404 16.08 -15.21 -10.71
N ALA A 405 16.25 -14.27 -11.62
CA ALA A 405 17.28 -13.26 -11.53
C ALA A 405 16.97 -12.20 -10.47
N THR A 406 18.03 -11.62 -9.87
CA THR A 406 17.88 -10.57 -8.83
C THR A 406 17.14 -9.34 -9.33
N THR A 407 16.34 -8.71 -8.46
CA THR A 407 15.55 -7.51 -8.76
C THR A 407 16.19 -6.20 -8.24
N ASN A 408 17.35 -6.29 -7.59
CA ASN A 408 17.95 -5.19 -6.81
C ASN A 408 18.22 -3.89 -7.59
N ALA A 409 18.36 -3.91 -8.91
CA ALA A 409 18.65 -2.71 -9.71
C ALA A 409 17.46 -2.20 -10.52
N TYR A 410 16.25 -2.73 -10.32
CA TYR A 410 15.11 -2.45 -11.20
C TYR A 410 14.72 -0.97 -11.24
N ASN A 411 14.70 -0.27 -10.11
CA ASN A 411 14.38 1.15 -10.06
C ASN A 411 15.41 1.99 -10.82
N GLN A 412 16.70 1.67 -10.64
CA GLN A 412 17.77 2.33 -11.36
C GLN A 412 17.69 2.07 -12.87
N VAL A 413 17.41 0.82 -13.26
CA VAL A 413 17.20 0.44 -14.67
C VAL A 413 16.04 1.24 -15.29
N ALA A 414 14.95 1.38 -14.58
CA ALA A 414 13.81 2.16 -15.06
C ALA A 414 14.14 3.65 -15.25
N ALA A 415 14.87 4.24 -14.30
CA ALA A 415 15.29 5.65 -14.37
C ALA A 415 16.27 5.90 -15.54
N GLU A 416 17.28 5.03 -15.70
CA GLU A 416 18.20 5.08 -16.82
C GLU A 416 17.47 4.92 -18.17
N LEU A 417 16.50 4.00 -18.24
CA LEU A 417 15.69 3.78 -19.44
C LEU A 417 14.83 5.02 -19.78
N VAL A 418 14.23 5.66 -18.78
CA VAL A 418 13.52 6.93 -18.97
C VAL A 418 14.45 7.96 -19.61
N THR A 419 15.67 8.09 -19.11
CA THR A 419 16.68 9.01 -19.64
C THR A 419 17.00 8.72 -21.11
N GLU A 420 17.22 7.45 -21.48
CA GLU A 420 17.52 7.06 -22.86
C GLU A 420 16.33 7.29 -23.80
N VAL A 421 15.11 6.93 -23.38
CA VAL A 421 13.90 7.15 -24.20
C VAL A 421 13.62 8.64 -24.39
N ARG A 422 13.87 9.50 -23.40
CA ARG A 422 13.72 10.95 -23.53
C ARG A 422 14.70 11.58 -24.53
N ARG A 423 15.90 11.02 -24.62
CA ARG A 423 16.94 11.51 -25.56
C ARG A 423 16.70 11.04 -26.99
N SER A 424 15.91 9.99 -27.17
CA SER A 424 15.66 9.42 -28.49
C SER A 424 14.42 10.03 -29.15
N PRO A 425 14.37 10.05 -30.49
CA PRO A 425 13.14 10.38 -31.19
C PRO A 425 11.97 9.46 -30.82
N ARG A 426 10.80 10.02 -30.59
CA ARG A 426 9.60 9.26 -30.21
C ARG A 426 9.22 8.16 -31.21
N GLN A 427 9.53 8.37 -32.50
CA GLN A 427 9.34 7.40 -33.57
C GLN A 427 10.17 6.11 -33.38
N ASN A 428 11.23 6.14 -32.56
CA ASN A 428 12.13 5.03 -32.33
C ASN A 428 12.05 4.50 -30.89
N ALA A 429 11.04 4.88 -30.12
CA ALA A 429 10.96 4.58 -28.69
C ALA A 429 11.09 3.06 -28.39
N GLY A 430 10.42 2.21 -29.19
CA GLY A 430 10.51 0.75 -29.05
C GLY A 430 11.90 0.21 -29.39
N ASP A 431 12.53 0.77 -30.42
CA ASP A 431 13.90 0.38 -30.83
C ASP A 431 14.91 0.79 -29.75
N THR A 432 14.72 1.97 -29.15
CA THR A 432 15.55 2.45 -28.03
C THR A 432 15.44 1.53 -26.82
N VAL A 433 14.21 1.13 -26.44
CA VAL A 433 13.99 0.19 -25.34
C VAL A 433 14.67 -1.15 -25.59
N GLU A 434 14.59 -1.68 -26.82
CA GLU A 434 15.23 -2.96 -27.21
C GLU A 434 16.76 -2.84 -27.12
N GLN A 435 17.33 -1.78 -27.69
CA GLN A 435 18.77 -1.56 -27.69
C GLN A 435 19.30 -1.40 -26.26
N PHE A 436 18.58 -0.67 -25.40
CA PHE A 436 18.94 -0.48 -24.00
C PHE A 436 19.13 -1.82 -23.28
N PHE A 437 18.19 -2.76 -23.38
CA PHE A 437 18.32 -4.06 -22.71
C PHE A 437 19.31 -5.00 -23.40
N ARG A 438 19.46 -4.91 -24.71
CA ARG A 438 20.40 -5.72 -25.46
C ARG A 438 21.86 -5.47 -25.03
N GLU A 439 22.17 -4.25 -24.64
CA GLU A 439 23.53 -3.84 -24.25
C GLU A 439 23.88 -4.13 -22.77
N ARG A 440 22.90 -4.56 -21.95
CA ARG A 440 23.11 -4.76 -20.51
C ARG A 440 23.64 -6.17 -20.22
N ALA A 441 24.87 -6.23 -19.66
CA ALA A 441 25.55 -7.49 -19.36
C ALA A 441 25.64 -7.82 -17.87
N ALA A 442 25.41 -6.85 -16.96
CA ALA A 442 25.53 -7.06 -15.52
C ALA A 442 24.42 -7.98 -14.97
N ALA A 443 24.72 -8.81 -13.97
CA ALA A 443 23.81 -9.77 -13.36
C ALA A 443 22.45 -9.18 -12.95
N SER A 444 22.44 -7.95 -12.40
CA SER A 444 21.22 -7.26 -11.99
C SER A 444 20.40 -6.66 -13.14
N ARG A 445 20.90 -6.68 -14.39
CA ARG A 445 20.32 -5.92 -15.51
C ARG A 445 20.22 -6.69 -16.85
N TYR A 446 20.94 -7.80 -17.00
CA TYR A 446 20.98 -8.55 -18.27
C TYR A 446 19.61 -9.08 -18.70
N TRP A 447 19.48 -9.34 -19.99
CA TRP A 447 18.29 -9.98 -20.57
C TRP A 447 18.60 -11.46 -20.78
N PRO A 448 17.94 -12.41 -20.11
CA PRO A 448 18.18 -13.83 -20.27
C PRO A 448 17.93 -14.30 -21.70
N ASP A 449 18.88 -15.03 -22.31
CA ASP A 449 18.74 -15.58 -23.66
C ASP A 449 17.89 -16.87 -23.69
N ASP A 450 17.63 -17.37 -24.90
CA ASP A 450 16.80 -18.57 -25.11
C ASP A 450 17.44 -19.82 -24.51
N ASN A 451 18.78 -19.94 -24.54
CA ASN A 451 19.50 -21.10 -24.02
C ASN A 451 19.41 -21.14 -22.47
N GLU A 452 19.60 -20.02 -21.84
CA GLU A 452 19.48 -19.91 -20.38
C GLU A 452 18.02 -20.21 -19.94
N LEU A 453 17.05 -19.57 -20.56
CA LEU A 453 15.65 -19.75 -20.22
C LEU A 453 15.19 -21.20 -20.47
N GLY A 454 15.59 -21.81 -21.58
CA GLY A 454 15.27 -23.21 -21.88
C GLY A 454 15.81 -24.19 -20.85
N ARG A 455 17.06 -24.01 -20.42
CA ARG A 455 17.66 -24.84 -19.36
C ARG A 455 16.96 -24.68 -18.03
N GLU A 456 16.70 -23.46 -17.62
CA GLU A 456 16.02 -23.20 -16.34
C GLU A 456 14.59 -23.76 -16.32
N LEU A 457 13.82 -23.59 -17.39
CA LEU A 457 12.44 -24.08 -17.49
C LEU A 457 12.35 -25.60 -17.49
N SER A 458 13.33 -26.31 -18.08
CA SER A 458 13.35 -27.78 -18.12
C SER A 458 13.37 -28.40 -16.70
N GLY A 459 13.98 -27.70 -15.74
CA GLY A 459 14.11 -28.15 -14.35
C GLY A 459 13.25 -27.38 -13.33
N LEU A 460 12.58 -26.31 -13.77
CA LEU A 460 11.82 -25.44 -12.86
C LEU A 460 10.63 -26.16 -12.22
N LEU A 461 10.60 -26.22 -10.91
CA LEU A 461 9.46 -26.70 -10.14
C LEU A 461 8.40 -25.59 -10.09
N ALA A 462 7.79 -25.28 -11.25
CA ALA A 462 6.97 -24.11 -11.44
C ALA A 462 5.84 -23.95 -10.41
N TYR A 463 5.23 -25.07 -9.99
CA TYR A 463 4.17 -25.04 -9.01
C TYR A 463 4.62 -24.60 -7.61
N THR A 464 5.81 -24.95 -7.18
CA THR A 464 6.36 -24.66 -5.86
C THR A 464 7.23 -23.41 -5.83
N ARG A 465 7.75 -23.00 -7.00
CA ARG A 465 8.71 -21.90 -7.14
C ARG A 465 8.10 -20.59 -7.62
N LEU A 466 6.93 -20.62 -8.25
CA LEU A 466 6.23 -19.44 -8.72
C LEU A 466 4.97 -19.18 -7.90
N ARG A 467 4.72 -17.92 -7.54
CA ARG A 467 3.43 -17.51 -6.97
C ARG A 467 2.28 -17.89 -7.90
N ARG A 468 1.14 -18.24 -7.36
CA ARG A 468 -0.03 -18.72 -8.13
C ARG A 468 -0.45 -17.76 -9.24
N GLY A 469 -0.45 -16.45 -8.99
CA GLY A 469 -0.73 -15.42 -9.99
C GLY A 469 0.24 -15.44 -11.16
N ARG A 470 1.55 -15.54 -10.89
CA ARG A 470 2.63 -15.60 -11.91
C ARG A 470 2.52 -16.87 -12.74
N LEU A 471 2.36 -18.03 -12.11
CA LEU A 471 2.18 -19.30 -12.81
C LEU A 471 0.93 -19.31 -13.67
N ARG A 472 -0.20 -18.81 -13.16
CA ARG A 472 -1.45 -18.69 -13.93
C ARG A 472 -1.25 -17.79 -15.14
N MET A 473 -0.60 -16.64 -14.98
CA MET A 473 -0.29 -15.70 -16.06
C MET A 473 0.54 -16.37 -17.17
N VAL A 474 1.55 -17.19 -16.83
CA VAL A 474 2.35 -17.96 -17.80
C VAL A 474 1.47 -18.97 -18.55
N LEU A 475 0.65 -19.74 -17.85
CA LEU A 475 -0.24 -20.73 -18.46
C LEU A 475 -1.32 -20.08 -19.36
N GLU A 476 -1.87 -18.92 -18.95
CA GLU A 476 -2.79 -18.13 -19.78
C GLU A 476 -2.11 -17.58 -21.04
N ALA A 477 -0.85 -17.17 -20.93
CA ALA A 477 -0.08 -16.72 -22.07
C ALA A 477 0.20 -17.87 -23.07
N LEU A 478 0.47 -19.08 -22.56
CA LEU A 478 0.60 -20.28 -23.37
C LEU A 478 -0.71 -20.67 -24.06
N GLU A 479 -1.85 -20.53 -23.38
CA GLU A 479 -3.17 -20.71 -24.00
C GLU A 479 -3.40 -19.72 -25.14
N ASP A 480 -3.07 -18.42 -24.94
CA ASP A 480 -3.20 -17.40 -25.99
C ASP A 480 -2.30 -17.73 -27.21
N ASN A 481 -1.06 -18.17 -26.96
CA ASN A 481 -0.15 -18.60 -28.00
C ASN A 481 -0.72 -19.78 -28.80
N ARG A 482 -1.31 -20.78 -28.13
CA ARG A 482 -2.02 -21.91 -28.77
C ARG A 482 -3.24 -21.47 -29.58
N ARG A 483 -3.89 -20.37 -29.23
CA ARG A 483 -4.94 -19.72 -30.03
C ARG A 483 -4.39 -18.95 -31.23
N GLY A 484 -3.06 -18.86 -31.36
CA GLY A 484 -2.35 -18.22 -32.47
C GLY A 484 -2.04 -16.74 -32.25
N TRP A 485 -2.22 -16.21 -31.03
CA TRP A 485 -1.84 -14.85 -30.72
C TRP A 485 -0.32 -14.66 -30.70
N LYS A 486 0.17 -13.69 -31.50
CA LYS A 486 1.57 -13.28 -31.53
C LYS A 486 1.67 -11.81 -31.16
N GLY A 487 2.05 -11.51 -29.92
CA GLY A 487 2.01 -10.14 -29.40
C GLY A 487 0.59 -9.55 -29.48
N SER A 488 0.42 -8.47 -30.20
CA SER A 488 -0.90 -7.82 -30.44
C SER A 488 -1.67 -8.37 -31.65
N VAL A 489 -1.06 -9.26 -32.45
CA VAL A 489 -1.68 -9.81 -33.65
C VAL A 489 -2.66 -10.93 -33.27
N GLU A 490 -3.94 -10.77 -33.63
CA GLU A 490 -4.98 -11.76 -33.38
C GLU A 490 -4.75 -13.03 -34.15
N GLY A 491 -4.84 -14.16 -33.46
CA GLY A 491 -4.73 -15.50 -34.07
C GLY A 491 -6.08 -16.01 -34.57
N LEU A 492 -6.03 -16.96 -35.52
CA LEU A 492 -7.22 -17.63 -36.06
C LEU A 492 -8.02 -18.41 -35.01
N GLY A 493 -7.46 -18.62 -33.82
CA GLY A 493 -8.10 -19.32 -32.68
C GLY A 493 -9.11 -18.49 -31.88
N GLY A 494 -9.40 -17.26 -32.30
CA GLY A 494 -10.37 -16.40 -31.63
C GLY A 494 -9.83 -15.60 -30.47
N GLN A 495 -10.71 -15.18 -29.57
CA GLN A 495 -10.36 -14.30 -28.46
C GLN A 495 -9.33 -14.91 -27.50
N ARG A 496 -8.57 -14.04 -26.85
CA ARG A 496 -7.68 -14.43 -25.74
C ARG A 496 -8.48 -15.09 -24.62
N VAL A 497 -7.80 -15.91 -23.83
CA VAL A 497 -8.41 -16.51 -22.63
C VAL A 497 -8.73 -15.44 -21.58
N ARG A 498 -9.82 -15.63 -20.85
CA ARG A 498 -10.19 -14.73 -19.74
C ARG A 498 -9.17 -14.83 -18.62
N ARG A 499 -8.75 -13.68 -18.08
CA ARG A 499 -7.70 -13.56 -17.07
C ARG A 499 -8.18 -13.93 -15.67
N GLY A 500 -7.36 -14.65 -14.92
CA GLY A 500 -7.62 -14.97 -13.51
C GLY A 500 -8.80 -15.92 -13.25
N LYS A 501 -9.42 -16.50 -14.29
CA LYS A 501 -10.67 -17.27 -14.17
C LYS A 501 -10.50 -18.78 -14.08
N TYR A 502 -9.30 -19.29 -14.34
CA TYR A 502 -9.04 -20.72 -14.40
C TYR A 502 -8.22 -21.19 -13.21
N ALA A 503 -8.50 -22.38 -12.72
CA ALA A 503 -7.73 -23.04 -11.69
C ALA A 503 -6.50 -23.69 -12.30
N ILE A 504 -5.37 -23.65 -11.56
CA ILE A 504 -4.17 -24.42 -11.91
C ILE A 504 -4.36 -25.84 -11.40
N GLU A 505 -4.23 -26.84 -12.29
CA GLU A 505 -4.39 -28.23 -11.95
C GLU A 505 -3.14 -29.06 -12.33
N HIS A 506 -2.84 -30.05 -11.50
CA HIS A 506 -1.85 -31.09 -11.79
C HIS A 506 -2.47 -32.19 -12.63
N VAL A 507 -1.92 -32.47 -13.81
CA VAL A 507 -2.36 -33.59 -14.65
C VAL A 507 -2.16 -34.93 -13.88
N MET A 508 -0.92 -35.23 -13.47
CA MET A 508 -0.63 -36.26 -12.47
C MET A 508 -0.73 -35.59 -11.09
N PRO A 509 -1.69 -36.01 -10.24
CA PRO A 509 -1.97 -35.33 -8.98
C PRO A 509 -0.83 -35.47 -7.97
N ARG A 510 -0.73 -34.54 -7.02
CA ARG A 510 0.25 -34.62 -5.92
C ARG A 510 0.09 -35.87 -5.06
N LYS A 511 -1.13 -36.34 -4.89
CA LYS A 511 -1.45 -37.62 -4.23
C LYS A 511 -1.61 -38.73 -5.28
N TRP A 512 -0.56 -38.99 -6.00
CA TRP A 512 -0.57 -39.92 -7.15
C TRP A 512 -0.61 -41.37 -6.77
N GLN A 513 -0.15 -41.76 -5.57
CA GLN A 513 0.10 -43.16 -5.16
C GLN A 513 -1.13 -44.07 -5.31
N ALA A 514 -2.33 -43.53 -5.12
CA ALA A 514 -3.56 -44.36 -5.16
C ALA A 514 -3.94 -44.84 -6.58
N HIS A 515 -3.66 -44.06 -7.60
CA HIS A 515 -4.14 -44.30 -8.98
C HIS A 515 -3.05 -44.29 -10.05
N TRP A 516 -1.81 -44.05 -9.67
CA TRP A 516 -0.69 -43.88 -10.60
C TRP A 516 0.49 -44.78 -10.16
N PRO A 517 0.38 -46.11 -10.34
CA PRO A 517 1.36 -47.03 -9.82
C PRO A 517 2.77 -46.74 -10.39
N LEU A 518 3.78 -46.95 -9.56
CA LEU A 518 5.19 -46.88 -9.92
C LEU A 518 5.80 -48.26 -9.60
N THR A 519 6.52 -48.80 -10.59
CA THR A 519 7.16 -50.12 -10.45
C THR A 519 8.62 -50.03 -10.01
N GLY A 520 9.15 -48.79 -9.90
CA GLY A 520 10.53 -48.52 -9.58
C GLY A 520 10.82 -48.30 -8.10
N GLY A 521 12.09 -48.08 -7.77
CA GLY A 521 12.56 -47.85 -6.41
C GLY A 521 12.50 -46.36 -5.97
N ALA A 522 13.05 -46.05 -4.79
CA ALA A 522 13.03 -44.71 -4.17
C ALA A 522 13.59 -43.58 -5.06
N SER A 523 14.53 -43.89 -5.97
CA SER A 523 15.08 -42.89 -6.93
C SER A 523 14.04 -42.42 -7.96
N GLU A 524 13.22 -43.36 -8.47
CA GLU A 524 12.15 -43.06 -9.43
C GLU A 524 10.99 -42.32 -8.75
N GLU A 525 10.71 -42.66 -7.51
CA GLU A 525 9.72 -41.97 -6.67
C GLU A 525 10.15 -40.51 -6.47
N ALA A 526 11.39 -40.27 -6.09
CA ALA A 526 11.94 -38.90 -5.92
C ALA A 526 11.90 -38.09 -7.22
N GLU A 527 12.23 -38.74 -8.38
CA GLU A 527 12.14 -38.05 -9.67
C GLU A 527 10.69 -37.72 -10.06
N ARG A 528 9.73 -38.62 -9.79
CA ARG A 528 8.30 -38.33 -10.00
C ARG A 528 7.80 -37.19 -9.11
N GLU A 529 8.14 -37.19 -7.83
CA GLU A 529 7.81 -36.10 -6.89
C GLU A 529 8.36 -34.75 -7.39
N ARG A 530 9.53 -34.73 -8.02
CA ARG A 530 10.08 -33.54 -8.66
C ARG A 530 9.29 -33.15 -9.92
N LEU A 531 9.05 -34.09 -10.83
CA LEU A 531 8.43 -33.84 -12.13
C LEU A 531 6.97 -33.37 -12.04
N ILE A 532 6.22 -33.83 -11.04
CA ILE A 532 4.82 -33.38 -10.87
C ILE A 532 4.68 -31.88 -10.68
N HIS A 533 5.72 -31.19 -10.21
CA HIS A 533 5.73 -29.74 -10.02
C HIS A 533 6.28 -28.94 -11.21
N THR A 534 6.78 -29.61 -12.25
CA THR A 534 7.27 -28.93 -13.45
C THR A 534 6.15 -28.44 -14.36
N LEU A 535 6.45 -27.50 -15.25
CA LEU A 535 5.48 -26.84 -16.14
C LEU A 535 4.67 -27.87 -16.97
N GLY A 536 5.31 -28.95 -17.44
CA GLY A 536 4.67 -29.98 -18.27
C GLY A 536 3.54 -30.73 -17.58
N ASN A 537 3.53 -30.81 -16.24
CA ASN A 537 2.46 -31.46 -15.50
C ASN A 537 1.36 -30.51 -15.05
N LEU A 538 1.46 -29.21 -15.38
CA LEU A 538 0.52 -28.19 -14.94
C LEU A 538 -0.37 -27.74 -16.11
N THR A 539 -1.61 -27.43 -15.78
CA THR A 539 -2.55 -26.94 -16.76
C THR A 539 -3.60 -26.01 -16.13
N LEU A 540 -4.47 -25.42 -16.97
CA LEU A 540 -5.59 -24.61 -16.55
C LEU A 540 -6.89 -25.37 -16.79
N LEU A 541 -7.77 -25.35 -15.80
CA LEU A 541 -9.14 -25.90 -15.91
C LEU A 541 -10.17 -24.88 -15.41
N THR A 542 -11.41 -25.03 -15.87
CA THR A 542 -12.53 -24.35 -15.19
C THR A 542 -12.68 -24.92 -13.77
N HIS A 543 -13.10 -24.09 -12.82
CA HIS A 543 -13.30 -24.56 -11.44
C HIS A 543 -14.20 -25.79 -11.37
N ARG A 544 -15.26 -25.82 -12.19
CA ARG A 544 -16.20 -26.96 -12.23
C ARG A 544 -15.54 -28.24 -12.72
N LEU A 545 -14.74 -28.15 -13.81
CA LEU A 545 -14.02 -29.30 -14.34
C LEU A 545 -12.93 -29.77 -13.36
N ASN A 546 -12.20 -28.85 -12.76
CA ASN A 546 -11.19 -29.14 -11.75
C ASN A 546 -11.75 -29.94 -10.58
N SER A 547 -12.91 -29.55 -10.05
CA SER A 547 -13.59 -30.30 -8.98
C SER A 547 -14.03 -31.70 -9.42
N LYS A 548 -14.41 -31.89 -10.69
CA LYS A 548 -14.83 -33.19 -11.24
C LYS A 548 -13.65 -34.18 -11.37
N VAL A 549 -12.47 -33.70 -11.85
CA VAL A 549 -11.32 -34.58 -12.14
C VAL A 549 -10.45 -34.87 -10.92
N SER A 550 -10.29 -33.93 -10.00
CA SER A 550 -9.55 -34.06 -8.74
C SER A 550 -8.32 -35.01 -8.82
N ASN A 551 -8.14 -35.91 -7.82
CA ASN A 551 -7.03 -36.87 -7.76
C ASN A 551 -7.31 -38.18 -8.53
N GLY A 552 -8.28 -38.20 -9.46
CA GLY A 552 -8.68 -39.40 -10.19
C GLY A 552 -7.59 -39.99 -11.11
N PRO A 553 -7.82 -41.24 -11.64
CA PRO A 553 -6.91 -41.87 -12.59
C PRO A 553 -6.86 -41.13 -13.93
N TRP A 554 -5.78 -41.38 -14.70
CA TRP A 554 -5.58 -40.72 -16.00
C TRP A 554 -6.73 -40.88 -16.96
N SER A 555 -7.28 -42.13 -17.07
CA SER A 555 -8.40 -42.42 -17.97
C SER A 555 -9.61 -41.51 -17.72
N SER A 556 -10.00 -41.33 -16.46
CA SER A 556 -11.12 -40.48 -16.06
C SER A 556 -10.81 -38.98 -16.28
N LYS A 557 -9.56 -38.55 -16.03
CA LYS A 557 -9.14 -37.17 -16.33
C LYS A 557 -9.17 -36.90 -17.83
N ARG A 558 -8.65 -37.80 -18.63
CA ARG A 558 -8.62 -37.69 -20.10
C ARG A 558 -10.02 -37.65 -20.69
N GLU A 559 -10.92 -38.54 -20.28
CA GLU A 559 -12.33 -38.55 -20.70
C GLU A 559 -13.02 -37.21 -20.35
N ALA A 560 -12.85 -36.73 -19.13
CA ALA A 560 -13.44 -35.47 -18.71
C ALA A 560 -12.87 -34.26 -19.48
N LEU A 561 -11.60 -34.27 -19.83
CA LEU A 561 -10.97 -33.26 -20.70
C LEU A 561 -11.54 -33.33 -22.13
N GLN A 562 -11.68 -34.53 -22.70
CA GLN A 562 -12.26 -34.72 -24.04
C GLN A 562 -13.69 -34.21 -24.11
N GLU A 563 -14.47 -34.43 -23.06
CA GLU A 563 -15.91 -34.10 -23.04
C GLU A 563 -16.16 -32.62 -22.71
N HIS A 564 -15.37 -32.02 -21.84
CA HIS A 564 -15.73 -30.75 -21.19
C HIS A 564 -14.70 -29.63 -21.30
N ASP A 565 -13.50 -29.90 -21.86
CA ASP A 565 -12.46 -28.86 -21.92
C ASP A 565 -12.70 -27.85 -23.04
N VAL A 566 -12.31 -26.61 -22.77
CA VAL A 566 -12.47 -25.48 -23.69
C VAL A 566 -11.14 -24.80 -24.02
N LEU A 567 -10.02 -25.34 -23.51
CA LEU A 567 -8.71 -24.72 -23.63
C LEU A 567 -7.80 -25.50 -24.63
N LYS A 568 -7.23 -24.77 -25.57
CA LYS A 568 -6.24 -25.36 -26.52
C LYS A 568 -4.97 -25.84 -25.83
N LEU A 569 -4.62 -25.27 -24.67
CA LEU A 569 -3.50 -25.73 -23.84
C LEU A 569 -3.62 -27.23 -23.46
N ASN A 570 -4.82 -27.77 -23.43
CA ASN A 570 -5.12 -29.13 -23.04
C ASN A 570 -5.31 -30.09 -24.22
N MET A 571 -5.22 -29.62 -25.47
CA MET A 571 -5.40 -30.49 -26.66
C MET A 571 -4.42 -31.66 -26.67
N ASP A 572 -3.17 -31.44 -26.27
CA ASP A 572 -2.16 -32.49 -26.18
C ASP A 572 -2.52 -33.57 -25.10
N LEU A 573 -3.30 -33.20 -24.09
CA LEU A 573 -3.77 -34.08 -23.03
C LEU A 573 -5.00 -34.88 -23.45
N SER A 574 -5.89 -34.26 -24.18
CA SER A 574 -7.19 -34.86 -24.57
C SER A 574 -7.08 -35.71 -25.86
N HIS A 575 -6.27 -35.29 -26.83
CA HIS A 575 -6.19 -35.89 -28.17
C HIS A 575 -4.83 -36.51 -28.50
N GLY A 576 -3.85 -36.50 -27.58
CA GLY A 576 -2.55 -37.12 -27.78
C GLY A 576 -2.63 -38.66 -27.84
N ASP A 577 -1.66 -39.28 -28.54
CA ASP A 577 -1.60 -40.72 -28.79
C ASP A 577 -1.28 -41.57 -27.53
N SER A 578 -0.94 -40.97 -26.39
CA SER A 578 -0.55 -41.73 -25.21
C SER A 578 -1.73 -42.20 -24.38
N GLU A 579 -1.94 -43.51 -24.32
CA GLU A 579 -2.89 -44.17 -23.43
C GLU A 579 -2.53 -44.00 -21.94
N SER A 580 -1.28 -43.60 -21.67
CA SER A 580 -0.77 -43.37 -20.30
C SER A 580 -0.12 -41.99 -20.19
N TRP A 581 -0.21 -41.39 -19.01
CA TRP A 581 0.46 -40.16 -18.63
C TRP A 581 1.53 -40.46 -17.59
N GLY A 582 2.79 -40.20 -17.89
CA GLY A 582 3.93 -40.51 -17.03
C GLY A 582 5.05 -39.49 -17.17
N GLU A 583 6.21 -39.81 -16.61
CA GLU A 583 7.39 -38.94 -16.54
C GLU A 583 7.82 -38.43 -17.91
N ASP A 584 7.88 -39.32 -18.91
CA ASP A 584 8.28 -38.95 -20.29
C ASP A 584 7.26 -38.02 -20.95
N SER A 585 5.98 -38.23 -20.69
CA SER A 585 4.92 -37.34 -21.16
C SER A 585 5.06 -35.95 -20.56
N ILE A 586 5.39 -35.87 -19.27
CA ILE A 586 5.63 -34.61 -18.56
C ILE A 586 6.86 -33.90 -19.12
N ARG A 587 7.98 -34.59 -19.38
CA ARG A 587 9.19 -34.00 -19.93
C ARG A 587 8.95 -33.46 -21.36
N LYS A 588 8.34 -34.26 -22.24
CA LYS A 588 7.99 -33.84 -23.61
C LYS A 588 7.09 -32.61 -23.62
N ARG A 589 6.09 -32.61 -22.73
CA ARG A 589 5.19 -31.43 -22.64
C ARG A 589 5.91 -30.22 -22.05
N THR A 590 6.85 -30.41 -21.11
CA THR A 590 7.69 -29.31 -20.60
C THR A 590 8.49 -28.66 -21.74
N GLU A 591 9.13 -29.45 -22.57
CA GLU A 591 9.87 -28.97 -23.75
C GLU A 591 8.97 -28.16 -24.70
N LYS A 592 7.80 -28.70 -25.05
CA LYS A 592 6.83 -28.04 -25.94
C LYS A 592 6.27 -26.74 -25.35
N LEU A 593 6.01 -26.69 -24.05
CA LEU A 593 5.58 -25.47 -23.38
C LEU A 593 6.70 -24.45 -23.24
N THR A 594 7.93 -24.91 -23.08
CA THR A 594 9.12 -24.05 -23.08
C THR A 594 9.29 -23.34 -24.43
N GLU A 595 9.14 -24.05 -25.56
CA GLU A 595 9.14 -23.45 -26.89
C GLU A 595 8.09 -22.35 -27.00
N GLY A 596 6.88 -22.60 -26.50
CA GLY A 596 5.81 -21.59 -26.43
C GLY A 596 6.19 -20.38 -25.59
N VAL A 597 6.88 -20.56 -24.46
CA VAL A 597 7.36 -19.44 -23.62
C VAL A 597 8.38 -18.59 -24.37
N LEU A 598 9.33 -19.21 -25.10
CA LEU A 598 10.31 -18.52 -25.93
C LEU A 598 9.66 -17.70 -27.05
N GLU A 599 8.61 -18.23 -27.67
CA GLU A 599 7.83 -17.51 -28.71
C GLU A 599 7.04 -16.31 -28.16
N ILE A 600 6.49 -16.43 -26.95
CA ILE A 600 5.65 -15.39 -26.35
C ILE A 600 6.50 -14.20 -25.90
N TRP A 601 7.66 -14.47 -25.32
CA TRP A 601 8.59 -13.47 -24.80
C TRP A 601 9.93 -13.57 -25.52
N PRO A 602 10.02 -13.20 -26.82
CA PRO A 602 11.23 -13.32 -27.60
C PRO A 602 12.33 -12.38 -27.13
N VAL A 603 13.55 -12.68 -27.51
CA VAL A 603 14.71 -11.78 -27.49
C VAL A 603 15.10 -11.40 -28.91
N PRO A 604 15.85 -10.30 -29.13
CA PRO A 604 16.36 -9.96 -30.47
C PRO A 604 17.17 -11.09 -31.07
N GLN A 605 17.07 -11.24 -32.39
CA GLN A 605 17.78 -12.29 -33.09
C GLN A 605 19.34 -12.22 -32.83
N GLY A 606 19.90 -13.33 -32.44
CA GLY A 606 21.33 -13.43 -32.09
C GLY A 606 21.72 -12.84 -30.74
N HIS A 607 20.77 -12.44 -29.93
CA HIS A 607 21.03 -12.01 -28.55
C HIS A 607 21.60 -13.18 -27.73
N LYS A 608 22.71 -12.94 -27.05
CA LYS A 608 23.36 -13.89 -26.13
C LYS A 608 23.58 -13.22 -24.80
N SER A 609 23.13 -13.84 -23.73
CA SER A 609 23.43 -13.41 -22.38
C SER A 609 24.85 -13.77 -22.00
N SER A 610 25.65 -12.77 -21.70
CA SER A 610 27.03 -13.00 -21.21
C SER A 610 27.05 -13.59 -19.79
N PHE A 611 25.95 -13.53 -19.07
CA PHE A 611 25.86 -13.96 -17.66
C PHE A 611 25.36 -15.41 -17.51
N GLY A 612 24.54 -15.92 -18.42
CA GLY A 612 23.94 -17.25 -18.34
C GLY A 612 24.90 -18.42 -18.51
N MET A 613 26.20 -18.16 -18.74
CA MET A 613 27.25 -19.19 -18.80
C MET A 613 27.85 -19.57 -17.43
N GLN A 614 27.56 -18.83 -16.37
CA GLN A 614 28.02 -19.14 -15.01
C GLN A 614 27.02 -20.07 -14.33
N THR A 615 27.31 -21.34 -14.34
CA THR A 615 26.62 -22.40 -13.59
C THR A 615 26.85 -22.23 -12.10
N ASP A 616 25.79 -22.54 -11.31
CA ASP A 616 25.78 -22.63 -9.86
C ASP A 616 25.94 -21.29 -9.10
N ARG A 617 24.86 -20.54 -9.03
CA ARG A 617 24.71 -19.52 -7.99
C ARG A 617 24.52 -20.23 -6.65
N PRO A 618 25.39 -20.00 -5.64
CA PRO A 618 25.11 -20.50 -4.29
C PRO A 618 23.85 -19.80 -3.78
N ARG A 619 22.78 -20.54 -3.63
CA ARG A 619 21.51 -20.04 -3.07
C ARG A 619 21.54 -20.27 -1.58
N HIS A 620 21.43 -19.18 -0.83
CA HIS A 620 21.37 -19.26 0.62
C HIS A 620 19.92 -19.57 1.05
N LYS A 621 19.76 -20.66 1.78
CA LYS A 621 18.49 -21.01 2.40
C LYS A 621 18.43 -20.34 3.76
N ILE A 622 17.47 -19.42 3.94
CA ILE A 622 17.32 -18.74 5.22
C ILE A 622 16.70 -19.67 6.25
N GLU A 623 17.38 -19.78 7.39
CA GLU A 623 16.94 -20.54 8.55
C GLU A 623 16.64 -19.60 9.73
N ILE A 624 16.01 -20.08 10.77
CA ILE A 624 15.75 -19.32 12.00
C ILE A 624 17.07 -18.83 12.63
N ALA A 625 18.14 -19.60 12.51
CA ALA A 625 19.46 -19.22 12.98
C ALA A 625 20.00 -17.92 12.34
N ASP A 626 19.67 -17.68 11.05
CA ASP A 626 20.08 -16.46 10.36
C ASP A 626 19.36 -15.23 10.92
N LEU A 627 18.09 -15.37 11.29
CA LEU A 627 17.30 -14.30 11.94
C LEU A 627 17.84 -13.99 13.34
N ILE A 628 18.30 -15.01 14.06
CA ILE A 628 18.94 -14.83 15.38
C ILE A 628 20.29 -14.12 15.20
N GLY A 629 21.12 -14.56 14.25
CA GLY A 629 22.40 -13.94 13.94
C GLY A 629 22.31 -12.48 13.52
N ALA A 630 21.22 -12.10 12.87
CA ALA A 630 20.91 -10.72 12.47
C ALA A 630 20.28 -9.87 13.60
N GLY A 631 20.02 -10.45 14.78
CA GLY A 631 19.36 -9.75 15.88
C GLY A 631 17.88 -9.43 15.66
N MET A 632 17.24 -10.09 14.69
CA MET A 632 15.82 -9.89 14.34
C MET A 632 14.90 -10.79 15.16
N LEU A 633 15.43 -11.87 15.70
CA LEU A 633 14.74 -12.82 16.57
C LEU A 633 15.67 -13.20 17.74
N GLU A 634 15.16 -13.18 18.95
CA GLU A 634 15.97 -13.53 20.13
C GLU A 634 15.89 -15.03 20.41
N ALA A 635 17.02 -15.63 20.84
CA ALA A 635 17.02 -16.96 21.40
C ALA A 635 16.20 -16.97 22.71
N GLY A 636 15.31 -17.94 22.87
CA GLY A 636 14.35 -17.98 23.98
C GLY A 636 13.02 -17.27 23.67
N ALA A 637 12.87 -16.63 22.51
CA ALA A 637 11.63 -15.96 22.12
C ALA A 637 10.46 -16.96 22.06
N THR A 638 9.30 -16.54 22.57
CA THR A 638 8.07 -17.33 22.52
C THR A 638 7.35 -17.06 21.19
N LEU A 639 7.07 -18.14 20.47
CA LEU A 639 6.27 -18.13 19.25
C LEU A 639 4.81 -18.46 19.56
N HIS A 640 3.91 -17.61 19.13
CA HIS A 640 2.46 -17.76 19.30
C HIS A 640 1.81 -18.35 18.05
N VAL A 641 0.86 -19.27 18.22
CA VAL A 641 0.16 -19.90 17.11
C VAL A 641 -1.00 -19.02 16.64
N ARG A 642 -1.04 -18.69 15.35
CA ARG A 642 -2.09 -17.82 14.76
C ARG A 642 -3.42 -18.54 14.54
N ARG A 643 -3.42 -19.87 14.38
CA ARG A 643 -4.64 -20.65 14.12
C ARG A 643 -5.56 -20.65 15.33
N LYS A 644 -6.79 -20.15 15.19
CA LYS A 644 -7.80 -20.05 16.27
C LYS A 644 -7.96 -21.33 17.09
N LYS A 645 -7.89 -22.49 16.42
CA LYS A 645 -8.03 -23.82 17.07
C LYS A 645 -6.86 -24.15 18.01
N HIS A 646 -5.68 -23.58 17.78
CA HIS A 646 -4.44 -23.91 18.48
C HIS A 646 -3.76 -22.67 19.12
N ASN A 647 -4.44 -21.53 19.19
CA ASN A 647 -3.87 -20.27 19.67
C ASN A 647 -3.47 -20.25 21.16
N HIS A 648 -3.89 -21.27 21.92
CA HIS A 648 -3.46 -21.49 23.30
C HIS A 648 -2.08 -22.17 23.40
N ARG A 649 -1.52 -22.65 22.27
CA ARG A 649 -0.22 -23.30 22.20
C ARG A 649 0.86 -22.29 21.82
N THR A 650 2.04 -22.53 22.37
CA THR A 650 3.24 -21.73 22.07
C THR A 650 4.40 -22.67 21.76
N ALA A 651 5.44 -22.11 21.14
CA ALA A 651 6.71 -22.78 20.92
C ALA A 651 7.85 -21.84 21.34
N THR A 652 9.05 -22.36 21.55
CA THR A 652 10.20 -21.55 21.97
C THR A 652 11.33 -21.67 20.95
N VAL A 653 11.95 -20.55 20.59
CA VAL A 653 13.11 -20.50 19.71
C VAL A 653 14.37 -20.88 20.50
N LEU A 654 15.10 -21.91 20.08
CA LEU A 654 16.37 -22.30 20.69
C LEU A 654 17.56 -21.49 20.13
N SER A 655 18.66 -21.43 20.85
CA SER A 655 19.86 -20.66 20.48
C SER A 655 20.51 -21.14 19.17
N ASP A 656 20.27 -22.37 18.77
CA ASP A 656 20.75 -22.97 17.51
C ASP A 656 19.78 -22.83 16.34
N GLY A 657 18.70 -22.06 16.51
CA GLY A 657 17.68 -21.84 15.48
C GLY A 657 16.60 -22.92 15.38
N ARG A 658 16.67 -23.97 16.20
CA ARG A 658 15.57 -24.95 16.30
C ARG A 658 14.39 -24.37 17.09
N ILE A 659 13.21 -24.94 16.86
CA ILE A 659 11.98 -24.54 17.55
C ILE A 659 11.56 -25.68 18.47
N ASP A 660 11.50 -25.41 19.76
CA ASP A 660 11.03 -26.36 20.77
C ASP A 660 9.49 -26.32 20.88
N VAL A 661 8.87 -27.49 20.82
CA VAL A 661 7.44 -27.69 21.08
C VAL A 661 7.32 -28.83 22.08
N ASP A 662 6.87 -28.54 23.29
CA ASP A 662 6.68 -29.52 24.39
C ASP A 662 7.93 -30.37 24.71
N GLY A 663 9.13 -29.76 24.63
CA GLY A 663 10.41 -30.44 24.90
C GLY A 663 11.00 -31.20 23.70
N VAL A 664 10.39 -31.11 22.51
CA VAL A 664 10.93 -31.67 21.27
C VAL A 664 11.41 -30.55 20.33
N ALA A 665 12.68 -30.60 19.95
CA ALA A 665 13.30 -29.60 19.11
C ALA A 665 13.19 -29.94 17.61
N TYR A 666 12.56 -29.04 16.83
CA TYR A 666 12.35 -29.18 15.38
C TYR A 666 13.31 -28.24 14.62
N ALA A 667 14.01 -28.77 13.62
CA ALA A 667 14.95 -28.00 12.80
C ALA A 667 14.27 -27.01 11.85
N LYS A 668 12.97 -27.20 11.54
CA LYS A 668 12.23 -26.35 10.62
C LYS A 668 10.93 -25.85 11.24
N PRO A 669 10.52 -24.60 10.98
CA PRO A 669 9.25 -24.07 11.46
C PRO A 669 8.04 -24.92 11.06
N SER A 670 8.03 -25.49 9.85
CA SER A 670 6.94 -26.35 9.36
C SER A 670 6.83 -27.67 10.12
N GLY A 671 7.97 -28.24 10.59
CA GLY A 671 7.95 -29.42 11.47
C GLY A 671 7.34 -29.12 12.83
N ALA A 672 7.68 -28.00 13.43
CA ALA A 672 7.11 -27.53 14.68
C ALA A 672 5.60 -27.24 14.55
N ALA A 673 5.19 -26.61 13.45
CA ALA A 673 3.79 -26.34 13.15
C ALA A 673 2.98 -27.62 12.95
N ALA A 674 3.52 -28.61 12.24
CA ALA A 674 2.89 -29.92 12.05
C ALA A 674 2.73 -30.71 13.37
N ALA A 675 3.68 -30.58 14.29
CA ALA A 675 3.58 -31.22 15.62
C ALA A 675 2.43 -30.62 16.45
N ILE A 676 2.11 -29.35 16.27
CA ILE A 676 1.01 -28.67 16.97
C ILE A 676 -0.33 -28.92 16.28
N SER A 677 -0.40 -28.85 14.96
CA SER A 677 -1.66 -28.91 14.20
C SER A 677 -2.09 -30.31 13.80
N GLY A 678 -1.15 -31.27 13.80
CA GLY A 678 -1.36 -32.62 13.28
C GLY A 678 -1.44 -32.70 11.75
N LYS A 679 -1.09 -31.60 11.02
CA LYS A 679 -1.13 -31.48 9.56
C LYS A 679 0.12 -30.79 9.04
N ASN A 680 0.42 -30.97 7.76
CA ASN A 680 1.45 -30.16 7.10
C ASN A 680 0.98 -28.71 7.01
N GLU A 681 1.65 -27.84 7.74
CA GLU A 681 1.40 -26.38 7.79
C GLU A 681 2.66 -25.63 7.40
N ASN A 682 2.49 -24.44 6.80
CA ASN A 682 3.61 -23.53 6.60
C ASN A 682 4.00 -22.88 7.92
N GLY A 683 5.09 -23.35 8.55
CA GLY A 683 5.51 -22.88 9.86
C GLY A 683 5.91 -21.38 9.91
N TRP A 684 6.35 -20.82 8.81
CA TRP A 684 6.69 -19.40 8.74
C TRP A 684 5.46 -18.49 8.89
N ALA A 685 4.34 -18.87 8.30
CA ALA A 685 3.06 -18.19 8.41
C ALA A 685 2.26 -18.60 9.67
N PHE A 686 2.50 -19.82 10.17
CA PHE A 686 1.80 -20.41 11.31
C PHE A 686 2.15 -19.73 12.63
N PHE A 687 3.43 -19.33 12.81
CA PHE A 687 3.93 -18.72 14.04
C PHE A 687 4.02 -17.20 13.94
N SER A 688 3.69 -16.54 15.04
CA SER A 688 3.87 -15.10 15.26
C SER A 688 4.77 -14.85 16.46
N ILE A 689 5.59 -13.80 16.39
CA ILE A 689 6.43 -13.33 17.51
C ILE A 689 5.66 -12.45 18.50
N SER A 690 4.40 -12.12 18.21
CA SER A 690 3.53 -11.35 19.09
C SER A 690 2.27 -12.13 19.44
N SER A 691 1.78 -11.99 20.67
CA SER A 691 0.53 -12.58 21.13
C SER A 691 -0.71 -12.09 20.34
N THR A 692 -0.59 -10.94 19.67
CA THR A 692 -1.65 -10.37 18.81
C THR A 692 -1.70 -10.98 17.41
N GLY A 693 -0.75 -11.84 17.03
CA GLY A 693 -0.68 -12.45 15.71
C GLY A 693 -0.29 -11.51 14.55
N LYS A 694 0.04 -10.24 14.83
CA LYS A 694 0.28 -9.21 13.81
C LYS A 694 1.65 -9.29 13.13
N ARG A 695 2.66 -9.95 13.73
CA ARG A 695 4.02 -10.06 13.18
C ARG A 695 4.45 -11.53 13.17
N THR A 696 4.56 -12.09 11.98
CA THR A 696 4.86 -13.51 11.76
C THR A 696 6.36 -13.76 11.57
N LEU A 697 6.76 -15.05 11.62
CA LEU A 697 8.10 -15.44 11.18
C LEU A 697 8.30 -15.14 9.67
N SER A 698 7.24 -15.21 8.87
CA SER A 698 7.27 -14.78 7.47
C SER A 698 7.65 -13.31 7.29
N ASP A 699 7.17 -12.44 8.18
CA ASP A 699 7.50 -11.03 8.13
C ASP A 699 8.97 -10.80 8.48
N LEU A 700 9.50 -11.50 9.49
CA LEU A 700 10.92 -11.45 9.84
C LEU A 700 11.82 -12.00 8.74
N TRP A 701 11.39 -13.09 8.08
CA TRP A 701 12.11 -13.66 6.95
C TRP A 701 12.24 -12.64 5.80
N ARG A 702 11.13 -11.98 5.46
CA ARG A 702 11.12 -10.92 4.43
C ARG A 702 12.03 -9.76 4.83
N GLU A 703 11.94 -9.32 6.10
CA GLU A 703 12.80 -8.27 6.63
C GLU A 703 14.30 -8.63 6.54
N TYR A 704 14.66 -9.87 6.78
CA TYR A 704 16.05 -10.35 6.69
C TYR A 704 16.55 -10.34 5.24
N VAL A 705 15.78 -10.89 4.31
CA VAL A 705 16.10 -10.89 2.87
C VAL A 705 16.40 -9.48 2.38
N ASP A 706 15.53 -8.56 2.75
CA ASP A 706 15.65 -7.19 2.32
C ASP A 706 16.88 -6.46 2.94
N GLN A 707 17.24 -6.77 4.20
CA GLN A 707 18.41 -6.15 4.87
C GLN A 707 19.74 -6.68 4.34
N THR A 708 19.79 -7.96 3.98
CA THR A 708 21.03 -8.64 3.63
C THR A 708 21.30 -8.64 2.14
N SER A 709 20.33 -8.24 1.28
CA SER A 709 20.41 -8.34 -0.18
C SER A 709 20.82 -9.74 -0.66
N ILE A 710 20.55 -10.77 0.14
CA ILE A 710 20.87 -12.17 -0.18
C ILE A 710 19.91 -12.63 -1.26
N ASP A 711 20.44 -13.29 -2.27
CA ASP A 711 19.65 -13.94 -3.33
C ASP A 711 19.00 -15.18 -2.76
N VAL A 712 17.73 -15.05 -2.35
CA VAL A 712 16.95 -16.15 -1.80
C VAL A 712 16.05 -16.74 -2.86
N ASP A 713 15.85 -18.03 -2.76
CA ASP A 713 14.88 -18.72 -3.57
C ASP A 713 13.45 -18.25 -3.18
N GLU A 714 12.67 -17.70 -4.13
CA GLU A 714 11.25 -17.33 -3.89
C GLU A 714 10.42 -18.51 -3.34
N ALA A 715 10.87 -19.74 -3.48
CA ALA A 715 10.23 -20.92 -2.90
C ALA A 715 10.55 -21.15 -1.42
N ASP A 716 11.60 -20.52 -0.93
CA ASP A 716 11.83 -20.44 0.51
C ASP A 716 11.04 -19.25 1.13
N MET A 717 10.38 -18.42 0.28
CA MET A 717 9.41 -17.43 0.77
C MET A 717 8.21 -18.15 1.38
N PRO A 718 7.82 -17.71 2.58
CA PRO A 718 6.62 -18.23 3.23
C PRO A 718 5.39 -17.93 2.37
N ASP A 719 4.64 -18.96 1.97
CA ASP A 719 3.38 -18.79 1.25
C ASP A 719 2.45 -17.82 2.02
N GLU A 720 1.92 -16.82 1.33
CA GLU A 720 0.72 -16.12 1.82
C GLU A 720 -0.43 -17.12 1.73
N GLU A 721 -0.96 -17.51 2.88
CA GLU A 721 -2.19 -18.28 2.90
C GLU A 721 -3.32 -17.36 2.41
N ASP A 722 -4.02 -17.81 1.37
CA ASP A 722 -5.37 -17.34 1.09
C ASP A 722 -6.20 -17.60 2.35
N ASP A 723 -6.69 -16.54 3.00
CA ASP A 723 -7.72 -16.63 4.04
C ASP A 723 -8.99 -17.18 3.37
N GLU A 724 -9.22 -18.51 3.50
CA GLU A 724 -10.53 -19.14 3.33
C GLU A 724 -11.37 -19.01 4.60
#